data_de57f13f75780ac44676fd431422f923
#
_entry.id   de57f13f75780ac44676fd431422f923
#
_cell.length_a   1.000
_cell.length_b   1.000
_cell.length_c   1.000
_cell.angle_alpha   90.00
_cell.angle_beta   90.00
_cell.angle_gamma   90.00
#
_symmetry.space_group_name_H-M   'P 1'
#
loop_
_entity.id
_entity.type
_entity.pdbx_description
1 polymer ?
#
loop_
_entity_poly.entity_id
_entity_poly.type
_entity_poly.pdbx_seq_one_letter_code
_entity_poly.pdbx_strand_id
1 'polypeptide(L)'
;MKMLREGVVLLLLTGCLLLAQDADTIVLKNDNQKFTILSQIENRDESAAFLTIINAVDPAARYQRANSFVSKYPQSWLLAQAYDAVARSAIDLNKYAEALTAGRFSLRLLPENPSLLVLLANLEAQKSLSAKAIADASAALDYLDQIERPPNMNQREWNSLKPQLKASAYFARARAEFSQAAVSLSDLNKAAAWNPEDPEIFYLRAIVELRLQNKREASQDLAFVRKNSTLLREKAEHMLALLGDQGFADRLPERKIDAALRQETIKPSYPQILAQGYAGPDACKSCHANEYAAWRKTGMARMLQPYKRENIIGDFSPTGRFSSDEIRMGFDKRPFFEIARQRFYVDFTIGSKWQQGYVTKLPDGRMQVIPIEYNLPSKQWINYWEMIDPPGSARAVIADFPKLTPATNYQQNCAICHTSQLKSSESLEKAVYLQPGIDCEMCHGPSAWHAKQAAKGNLEHPDSLEPPFDFRQATNRQAVRVCAQCHRQSAVREFGENAEMNYSTKGDFVPVTWLRPYDAFSRKAFFKDGRFRESTFIVEAFTRSACYLKGTAQCATCHSPHLANFETNQKSLKYWNNPNEMCLPCHSQFRDRIAEHSRHAAGSEASECVSCHMPRIVNALLFKVRSHQIEIPTADLTERFGQADSPNVCLTCHTEKGVTWAREQLTAWRN
;
A
#
# COMPACT_ATOMS: atom_id res chain seq x y z
N MET A 1 -29.21 -22.07 24.96
CA MET A 1 -28.65 -21.63 23.64
C MET A 1 -29.46 -20.57 22.90
N LYS A 2 -30.70 -20.26 23.23
CA LYS A 2 -31.49 -19.17 22.59
C LYS A 2 -31.37 -17.80 23.30
N MET A 3 -30.88 -17.71 24.51
CA MET A 3 -30.82 -16.47 25.31
C MET A 3 -29.53 -15.65 25.18
N LEU A 4 -28.55 -16.11 24.42
CA LEU A 4 -27.26 -15.37 24.19
C LEU A 4 -27.30 -14.40 23.01
N ARG A 5 -28.44 -14.22 22.34
CA ARG A 5 -28.52 -13.50 21.05
C ARG A 5 -28.84 -12.01 21.12
N GLU A 6 -29.30 -11.47 22.21
CA GLU A 6 -29.96 -10.15 22.19
C GLU A 6 -29.34 -9.04 23.06
N GLY A 7 -28.19 -9.21 23.66
CA GLY A 7 -27.76 -8.25 24.67
C GLY A 7 -26.43 -7.51 24.51
N VAL A 8 -25.68 -7.71 23.43
CA VAL A 8 -24.23 -7.33 23.40
C VAL A 8 -23.88 -6.19 22.46
N VAL A 9 -24.84 -5.56 21.82
CA VAL A 9 -24.54 -4.60 20.71
C VAL A 9 -24.41 -3.13 21.11
N LEU A 10 -24.80 -2.74 22.32
CA LEU A 10 -25.11 -1.32 22.57
C LEU A 10 -23.99 -0.45 23.13
N LEU A 11 -22.85 -0.96 23.54
CA LEU A 11 -21.86 -0.15 24.29
C LEU A 11 -20.52 0.13 23.58
N LEU A 12 -20.17 -0.54 22.49
CA LEU A 12 -18.97 -0.19 21.71
C LEU A 12 -19.16 1.04 20.80
N LEU A 13 -20.37 1.57 20.70
CA LEU A 13 -20.73 2.59 19.72
C LEU A 13 -20.68 4.03 20.23
N THR A 14 -20.71 4.27 21.55
CA THR A 14 -20.75 5.64 22.08
C THR A 14 -19.40 6.35 22.14
N GLY A 15 -18.29 5.62 22.09
CA GLY A 15 -16.94 6.20 22.04
C GLY A 15 -16.41 6.48 20.63
N CYS A 16 -17.01 5.87 19.60
CA CYS A 16 -16.57 6.01 18.19
C CYS A 16 -17.26 7.13 17.41
N LEU A 17 -18.10 7.95 18.04
CA LEU A 17 -18.87 9.01 17.39
C LEU A 17 -18.07 10.20 16.87
N LEU A 18 -16.76 10.24 17.11
CA LEU A 18 -15.89 11.34 16.64
C LEU A 18 -14.96 10.95 15.49
N LEU A 19 -15.11 9.75 14.95
CA LEU A 19 -14.30 9.26 13.85
C LEU A 19 -15.15 8.91 12.62
N ALA A 20 -16.13 9.74 12.30
CA ALA A 20 -16.34 10.00 10.89
C ALA A 20 -14.95 10.43 10.40
N GLN A 21 -14.27 9.59 9.61
CA GLN A 21 -13.03 10.01 8.98
C GLN A 21 -13.27 11.43 8.54
N ASP A 22 -12.53 12.36 9.16
CA ASP A 22 -12.55 13.71 8.64
C ASP A 22 -12.18 13.54 7.18
N ALA A 23 -13.18 13.56 6.33
CA ALA A 23 -13.02 13.48 4.89
C ALA A 23 -12.03 14.55 4.42
N ASP A 24 -11.36 15.20 5.32
CA ASP A 24 -11.04 16.57 5.13
C ASP A 24 -9.58 16.96 5.25
N THR A 25 -8.62 16.13 5.62
CA THR A 25 -7.34 16.81 5.84
C THR A 25 -6.12 16.08 5.34
N ILE A 26 -5.55 16.56 4.24
CA ILE A 26 -4.13 16.38 3.95
C ILE A 26 -3.41 17.72 4.02
N VAL A 27 -2.46 17.81 4.93
CA VAL A 27 -1.51 18.92 4.98
C VAL A 27 -0.41 18.61 3.97
N LEU A 28 -0.34 19.34 2.87
CA LEU A 28 0.84 19.39 2.04
C LEU A 28 1.92 20.19 2.82
N LYS A 29 3.12 19.63 2.91
CA LYS A 29 4.19 20.06 3.81
C LYS A 29 4.70 21.50 3.60
N ASN A 30 4.38 22.13 2.46
CA ASN A 30 4.88 23.46 2.08
C ASN A 30 3.81 24.54 1.92
N ASP A 31 2.53 24.18 2.06
CA ASP A 31 1.45 25.16 2.05
C ASP A 31 0.57 24.91 3.27
N ASN A 32 0.31 25.92 4.05
CA ASN A 32 -0.69 25.90 5.13
C ASN A 32 -2.13 25.69 4.61
N GLN A 33 -2.30 25.31 3.36
CA GLN A 33 -3.57 24.98 2.74
C GLN A 33 -3.86 23.49 2.89
N LYS A 34 -4.95 23.20 3.57
CA LYS A 34 -5.52 21.86 3.64
C LYS A 34 -6.26 21.55 2.34
N PHE A 35 -5.74 20.63 1.55
CA PHE A 35 -6.48 20.09 0.41
C PHE A 35 -7.27 18.87 0.84
N THR A 36 -8.56 18.87 0.52
CA THR A 36 -9.49 17.80 0.86
C THR A 36 -10.16 17.33 -0.42
N ILE A 37 -10.76 16.13 -0.43
CA ILE A 37 -11.57 15.73 -1.56
C ILE A 37 -12.73 16.69 -1.76
N LEU A 38 -13.26 17.17 -0.67
CA LEU A 38 -14.34 18.13 -0.65
C LEU A 38 -13.95 19.43 -1.37
N SER A 39 -12.71 19.90 -1.17
CA SER A 39 -12.19 21.08 -1.89
C SER A 39 -11.97 20.84 -3.39
N GLN A 40 -11.95 19.60 -3.84
CA GLN A 40 -11.80 19.21 -5.25
C GLN A 40 -13.15 18.96 -5.96
N ILE A 41 -14.24 18.98 -5.22
CA ILE A 41 -15.59 18.84 -5.79
C ILE A 41 -16.01 20.19 -6.40
N GLU A 42 -16.13 20.21 -7.71
CA GLU A 42 -16.51 21.43 -8.44
C GLU A 42 -18.00 21.81 -8.24
N ASN A 43 -18.83 20.79 -8.01
CA ASN A 43 -20.26 20.98 -7.77
C ASN A 43 -20.51 21.39 -6.31
N ARG A 44 -20.86 22.66 -6.09
CA ARG A 44 -21.11 23.21 -4.76
C ARG A 44 -22.29 22.54 -4.05
N ASP A 45 -23.31 22.12 -4.76
CA ASP A 45 -24.47 21.43 -4.19
C ASP A 45 -24.10 20.04 -3.71
N GLU A 46 -23.20 19.36 -4.41
CA GLU A 46 -22.65 18.07 -4.00
C GLU A 46 -21.84 18.20 -2.71
N SER A 47 -20.93 19.18 -2.65
CA SER A 47 -20.12 19.45 -1.46
C SER A 47 -21.00 19.83 -0.26
N ALA A 48 -21.99 20.70 -0.47
CA ALA A 48 -22.92 21.09 0.58
C ALA A 48 -23.75 19.90 1.07
N ALA A 49 -24.24 19.07 0.17
CA ALA A 49 -25.00 17.86 0.52
C ALA A 49 -24.17 16.89 1.35
N PHE A 50 -22.88 16.70 1.01
CA PHE A 50 -21.97 15.84 1.77
C PHE A 50 -21.70 16.40 3.17
N LEU A 51 -21.49 17.69 3.30
CA LEU A 51 -21.32 18.34 4.61
C LEU A 51 -22.53 18.13 5.54
N THR A 52 -23.74 18.04 4.99
CA THR A 52 -24.92 17.72 5.80
C THR A 52 -24.86 16.32 6.42
N ILE A 53 -24.19 15.38 5.76
CA ILE A 53 -23.98 14.01 6.29
C ILE A 53 -23.05 14.06 7.49
N ILE A 54 -21.90 14.72 7.34
CA ILE A 54 -20.87 14.81 8.40
C ILE A 54 -21.43 15.52 9.63
N ASN A 55 -22.17 16.61 9.43
CA ASN A 55 -22.72 17.41 10.51
C ASN A 55 -23.97 16.79 11.16
N ALA A 56 -24.47 15.66 10.66
CA ALA A 56 -25.64 15.01 11.24
C ALA A 56 -25.25 14.21 12.50
N VAL A 57 -25.72 14.65 13.66
CA VAL A 57 -25.50 13.95 14.93
C VAL A 57 -26.46 12.76 15.07
N ASP A 58 -27.73 12.94 14.69
CA ASP A 58 -28.73 11.87 14.75
C ASP A 58 -28.48 10.80 13.68
N PRO A 59 -28.35 9.52 14.07
CA PRO A 59 -28.10 8.41 13.15
C PRO A 59 -29.18 8.28 12.06
N ALA A 60 -30.45 8.54 12.34
CA ALA A 60 -31.53 8.44 11.36
C ALA A 60 -31.40 9.54 10.31
N ALA A 61 -31.12 10.77 10.72
CA ALA A 61 -30.88 11.88 9.81
C ALA A 61 -29.63 11.65 8.97
N ARG A 62 -28.53 11.15 9.55
CA ARG A 62 -27.29 10.81 8.84
C ARG A 62 -27.54 9.74 7.79
N TYR A 63 -28.24 8.68 8.17
CA TYR A 63 -28.62 7.60 7.26
C TYR A 63 -29.43 8.10 6.05
N GLN A 64 -30.46 8.91 6.29
CA GLN A 64 -31.31 9.47 5.22
C GLN A 64 -30.49 10.37 4.28
N ARG A 65 -29.67 11.27 4.83
CA ARG A 65 -28.85 12.20 4.04
C ARG A 65 -27.81 11.47 3.22
N ALA A 66 -27.15 10.46 3.81
CA ALA A 66 -26.15 9.65 3.11
C ALA A 66 -26.79 8.85 1.97
N ASN A 67 -27.94 8.22 2.16
CA ASN A 67 -28.65 7.53 1.09
C ASN A 67 -29.14 8.49 -0.01
N SER A 68 -29.63 9.67 0.38
CA SER A 68 -30.01 10.71 -0.57
C SER A 68 -28.82 11.19 -1.39
N PHE A 69 -27.66 11.36 -0.75
CA PHE A 69 -26.42 11.73 -1.42
C PHE A 69 -26.00 10.67 -2.45
N VAL A 70 -25.93 9.40 -2.04
CA VAL A 70 -25.54 8.28 -2.92
C VAL A 70 -26.47 8.17 -4.14
N SER A 71 -27.77 8.43 -3.95
CA SER A 71 -28.75 8.40 -5.02
C SER A 71 -28.64 9.60 -5.96
N LYS A 72 -28.43 10.80 -5.41
CA LYS A 72 -28.35 12.05 -6.18
C LYS A 72 -27.01 12.21 -6.90
N TYR A 73 -25.92 11.72 -6.32
CA TYR A 73 -24.56 11.86 -6.84
C TYR A 73 -23.88 10.48 -7.05
N PRO A 74 -24.42 9.62 -7.93
CA PRO A 74 -23.98 8.23 -8.07
C PRO A 74 -22.57 8.08 -8.66
N GLN A 75 -21.98 9.18 -9.13
CA GLN A 75 -20.61 9.23 -9.68
C GLN A 75 -19.66 10.09 -8.83
N SER A 76 -20.08 10.45 -7.62
CA SER A 76 -19.27 11.28 -6.72
C SER A 76 -17.97 10.60 -6.34
N TRP A 77 -16.92 11.38 -6.18
CA TRP A 77 -15.67 10.95 -5.57
C TRP A 77 -15.80 10.67 -4.06
N LEU A 78 -16.88 11.14 -3.43
CA LEU A 78 -17.17 10.96 -2.00
C LEU A 78 -17.99 9.69 -1.71
N LEU A 79 -18.22 8.83 -2.69
CA LEU A 79 -19.08 7.65 -2.51
C LEU A 79 -18.55 6.68 -1.45
N ALA A 80 -17.23 6.49 -1.34
CA ALA A 80 -16.68 5.62 -0.31
C ALA A 80 -17.08 6.10 1.09
N GLN A 81 -16.96 7.39 1.34
CA GLN A 81 -17.29 8.02 2.62
C GLN A 81 -18.80 8.07 2.86
N ALA A 82 -19.58 8.35 1.82
CA ALA A 82 -21.03 8.35 1.92
C ALA A 82 -21.57 6.96 2.27
N TYR A 83 -21.04 5.90 1.64
CA TYR A 83 -21.41 4.52 1.96
C TYR A 83 -20.89 4.07 3.35
N ASP A 84 -19.73 4.56 3.79
CA ASP A 84 -19.27 4.34 5.17
C ASP A 84 -20.26 4.96 6.17
N ALA A 85 -20.73 6.19 5.90
CA ALA A 85 -21.74 6.85 6.72
C ALA A 85 -23.07 6.09 6.73
N VAL A 86 -23.52 5.56 5.56
CA VAL A 86 -24.70 4.69 5.50
C VAL A 86 -24.49 3.46 6.37
N ALA A 87 -23.34 2.77 6.25
CA ALA A 87 -23.07 1.55 6.97
C ALA A 87 -23.10 1.76 8.49
N ARG A 88 -22.43 2.78 8.98
CA ARG A 88 -22.38 3.11 10.42
C ARG A 88 -23.76 3.46 10.95
N SER A 89 -24.46 4.36 10.27
CA SER A 89 -25.80 4.77 10.69
C SER A 89 -26.82 3.62 10.62
N ALA A 90 -26.67 2.72 9.64
CA ALA A 90 -27.52 1.54 9.52
C ALA A 90 -27.31 0.57 10.68
N ILE A 91 -26.08 0.43 11.22
CA ILE A 91 -25.81 -0.34 12.43
C ILE A 91 -26.53 0.28 13.63
N ASP A 92 -26.40 1.59 13.84
CA ASP A 92 -27.04 2.32 14.91
C ASP A 92 -28.58 2.15 14.88
N LEU A 93 -29.14 1.99 13.68
CA LEU A 93 -30.56 1.78 13.41
C LEU A 93 -30.98 0.29 13.35
N ASN A 94 -30.09 -0.64 13.68
CA ASN A 94 -30.28 -2.08 13.59
C ASN A 94 -30.63 -2.61 12.18
N LYS A 95 -30.27 -1.87 11.13
CA LYS A 95 -30.46 -2.23 9.71
C LYS A 95 -29.25 -3.01 9.19
N TYR A 96 -28.98 -4.18 9.74
CA TYR A 96 -27.71 -4.89 9.56
C TYR A 96 -27.43 -5.35 8.13
N ALA A 97 -28.44 -5.75 7.37
CA ALA A 97 -28.23 -6.16 5.98
C ALA A 97 -27.80 -4.96 5.09
N GLU A 98 -28.40 -3.81 5.33
CA GLU A 98 -28.06 -2.56 4.64
C GLU A 98 -26.65 -2.09 5.05
N ALA A 99 -26.30 -2.22 6.35
CA ALA A 99 -24.96 -1.91 6.86
C ALA A 99 -23.88 -2.73 6.16
N LEU A 100 -24.08 -4.05 6.04
CA LEU A 100 -23.13 -4.93 5.35
C LEU A 100 -23.02 -4.58 3.86
N THR A 101 -24.14 -4.31 3.20
CA THR A 101 -24.14 -3.95 1.78
C THR A 101 -23.40 -2.64 1.53
N ALA A 102 -23.73 -1.59 2.29
CA ALA A 102 -23.11 -0.29 2.16
C ALA A 102 -21.62 -0.33 2.54
N GLY A 103 -21.29 -1.00 3.64
CA GLY A 103 -19.90 -1.16 4.08
C GLY A 103 -19.04 -1.90 3.07
N ARG A 104 -19.55 -2.96 2.44
CA ARG A 104 -18.85 -3.67 1.36
C ARG A 104 -18.63 -2.80 0.15
N PHE A 105 -19.60 -1.96 -0.19
CA PHE A 105 -19.45 -1.03 -1.31
C PHE A 105 -18.42 0.06 -0.99
N SER A 106 -18.43 0.61 0.22
CA SER A 106 -17.38 1.54 0.68
C SER A 106 -15.99 0.93 0.59
N LEU A 107 -15.79 -0.28 1.17
CA LEU A 107 -14.51 -0.99 1.14
C LEU A 107 -14.05 -1.41 -0.25
N ARG A 108 -14.96 -1.52 -1.21
CA ARG A 108 -14.62 -1.78 -2.60
C ARG A 108 -13.98 -0.58 -3.28
N LEU A 109 -14.40 0.62 -2.91
CA LEU A 109 -13.84 1.87 -3.40
C LEU A 109 -12.59 2.30 -2.62
N LEU A 110 -12.58 2.03 -1.31
CA LEU A 110 -11.52 2.39 -0.36
C LEU A 110 -11.25 1.21 0.58
N PRO A 111 -10.46 0.22 0.16
CA PRO A 111 -10.24 -1.00 0.94
C PRO A 111 -9.43 -0.79 2.21
N GLU A 112 -8.56 0.23 2.27
CA GLU A 112 -7.72 0.53 3.42
C GLU A 112 -8.46 1.36 4.48
N ASN A 113 -9.58 0.83 4.99
CA ASN A 113 -10.35 1.43 6.07
C ASN A 113 -10.44 0.47 7.26
N PRO A 114 -9.42 0.41 8.13
CA PRO A 114 -9.40 -0.54 9.25
C PRO A 114 -10.55 -0.32 10.24
N SER A 115 -10.99 0.92 10.41
CA SER A 115 -12.12 1.24 11.28
C SER A 115 -13.44 0.63 10.78
N LEU A 116 -13.70 0.71 9.47
CA LEU A 116 -14.88 0.08 8.87
C LEU A 116 -14.75 -1.45 8.84
N LEU A 117 -13.56 -1.97 8.53
CA LEU A 117 -13.29 -3.41 8.56
C LEU A 117 -13.55 -4.02 9.93
N VAL A 118 -13.07 -3.38 11.01
CA VAL A 118 -13.34 -3.82 12.39
C VAL A 118 -14.83 -3.81 12.69
N LEU A 119 -15.53 -2.76 12.28
CA LEU A 119 -16.97 -2.62 12.49
C LEU A 119 -17.75 -3.74 11.81
N LEU A 120 -17.45 -4.02 10.53
CA LEU A 120 -18.10 -5.10 9.78
C LEU A 120 -17.73 -6.48 10.32
N ALA A 121 -16.47 -6.70 10.70
CA ALA A 121 -16.02 -7.96 11.30
C ALA A 121 -16.81 -8.30 12.56
N ASN A 122 -17.04 -7.32 13.44
CA ASN A 122 -17.86 -7.52 14.65
C ASN A 122 -19.30 -7.85 14.30
N LEU A 123 -19.90 -7.14 13.36
CA LEU A 123 -21.26 -7.40 12.90
C LEU A 123 -21.39 -8.78 12.26
N GLU A 124 -20.44 -9.18 11.43
CA GLU A 124 -20.40 -10.48 10.76
C GLU A 124 -20.21 -11.62 11.74
N ALA A 125 -19.32 -11.47 12.74
CA ALA A 125 -19.15 -12.42 13.82
C ALA A 125 -20.44 -12.60 14.62
N GLN A 126 -21.16 -11.52 14.89
CA GLN A 126 -22.45 -11.55 15.55
C GLN A 126 -23.52 -12.28 14.72
N LYS A 127 -23.49 -12.14 13.41
CA LYS A 127 -24.43 -12.80 12.49
C LYS A 127 -23.97 -14.20 12.06
N SER A 128 -22.95 -14.74 12.69
CA SER A 128 -22.38 -16.07 12.38
C SER A 128 -21.84 -16.21 10.94
N LEU A 129 -21.41 -15.09 10.34
CA LEU A 129 -20.73 -15.05 9.06
C LEU A 129 -19.21 -15.23 9.28
N SER A 130 -18.81 -16.31 9.93
CA SER A 130 -17.46 -16.51 10.50
C SER A 130 -16.33 -16.29 9.50
N ALA A 131 -16.42 -16.85 8.29
CA ALA A 131 -15.36 -16.71 7.29
C ALA A 131 -15.11 -15.25 6.86
N LYS A 132 -16.16 -14.44 6.75
CA LYS A 132 -16.05 -13.02 6.43
C LYS A 132 -15.49 -12.24 7.60
N ALA A 133 -16.01 -12.48 8.81
CA ALA A 133 -15.54 -11.83 10.02
C ALA A 133 -14.03 -12.06 10.25
N ILE A 134 -13.53 -13.29 10.05
CA ILE A 134 -12.11 -13.63 10.14
C ILE A 134 -11.32 -12.87 9.08
N ALA A 135 -11.80 -12.81 7.84
CA ALA A 135 -11.11 -12.14 6.75
C ALA A 135 -10.99 -10.63 7.02
N ASP A 136 -12.09 -9.98 7.44
CA ASP A 136 -12.11 -8.54 7.68
C ASP A 136 -11.31 -8.15 8.92
N ALA A 137 -11.44 -8.91 10.01
CA ALA A 137 -10.63 -8.68 11.20
C ALA A 137 -9.13 -8.83 10.92
N SER A 138 -8.75 -9.85 10.13
CA SER A 138 -7.36 -10.05 9.74
C SER A 138 -6.85 -8.94 8.84
N ALA A 139 -7.64 -8.48 7.86
CA ALA A 139 -7.29 -7.35 7.02
C ALA A 139 -7.14 -6.05 7.84
N ALA A 140 -8.05 -5.81 8.80
CA ALA A 140 -7.95 -4.67 9.70
C ALA A 140 -6.66 -4.68 10.52
N LEU A 141 -6.31 -5.85 11.12
CA LEU A 141 -5.06 -6.02 11.86
C LEU A 141 -3.85 -5.77 10.97
N ASP A 142 -3.88 -6.27 9.74
CA ASP A 142 -2.83 -6.09 8.76
C ASP A 142 -2.60 -4.62 8.44
N TYR A 143 -3.66 -3.85 8.20
CA TYR A 143 -3.54 -2.40 7.99
C TYR A 143 -3.08 -1.67 9.24
N LEU A 144 -3.62 -1.99 10.42
CA LEU A 144 -3.23 -1.36 11.68
C LEU A 144 -1.77 -1.61 12.03
N ASP A 145 -1.21 -2.77 11.67
CA ASP A 145 0.21 -3.08 11.87
C ASP A 145 1.12 -2.27 10.93
N GLN A 146 0.63 -1.89 9.75
CA GLN A 146 1.39 -1.15 8.75
C GLN A 146 1.33 0.37 8.92
N ILE A 147 0.39 0.89 9.69
CA ILE A 147 0.15 2.32 9.84
C ILE A 147 0.79 2.82 11.12
N GLU A 148 1.75 3.75 11.02
CA GLU A 148 2.28 4.43 12.20
C GLU A 148 1.27 5.41 12.79
N ARG A 149 0.79 6.36 11.98
CA ARG A 149 -0.24 7.34 12.37
C ARG A 149 -0.87 7.99 11.13
N PRO A 150 -2.20 8.11 11.05
CA PRO A 150 -2.83 8.90 10.02
C PRO A 150 -2.42 10.37 10.06
N PRO A 151 -2.13 11.03 8.92
CA PRO A 151 -1.67 12.43 8.91
C PRO A 151 -2.67 13.44 9.49
N ASN A 152 -3.95 13.13 9.38
CA ASN A 152 -5.05 13.97 9.87
C ASN A 152 -5.36 13.79 11.37
N MET A 153 -4.66 12.87 12.03
CA MET A 153 -4.87 12.53 13.43
C MET A 153 -3.63 12.92 14.25
N ASN A 154 -3.81 13.52 15.42
CA ASN A 154 -2.68 13.77 16.29
C ASN A 154 -2.21 12.48 17.01
N GLN A 155 -0.99 12.50 17.56
CA GLN A 155 -0.38 11.33 18.17
C GLN A 155 -1.17 10.82 19.39
N ARG A 156 -1.78 11.70 20.15
CA ARG A 156 -2.56 11.33 21.35
C ARG A 156 -3.84 10.59 20.96
N GLU A 157 -4.54 11.09 19.96
CA GLU A 157 -5.74 10.45 19.41
C GLU A 157 -5.41 9.08 18.85
N TRP A 158 -4.33 8.98 18.06
CA TRP A 158 -3.90 7.71 17.49
C TRP A 158 -3.48 6.68 18.55
N ASN A 159 -2.73 7.11 19.57
CA ASN A 159 -2.34 6.25 20.69
C ASN A 159 -3.54 5.72 21.49
N SER A 160 -4.66 6.43 21.49
CA SER A 160 -5.92 5.96 22.09
C SER A 160 -6.69 5.03 21.16
N LEU A 161 -6.78 5.36 19.87
CA LEU A 161 -7.63 4.64 18.91
C LEU A 161 -7.04 3.32 18.43
N LYS A 162 -5.75 3.29 18.07
CA LYS A 162 -5.10 2.11 17.49
C LYS A 162 -5.23 0.88 18.40
N PRO A 163 -4.96 0.97 19.73
CA PRO A 163 -5.18 -0.14 20.65
C PRO A 163 -6.62 -0.65 20.70
N GLN A 164 -7.60 0.25 20.68
CA GLN A 164 -9.01 -0.10 20.70
C GLN A 164 -9.42 -0.86 19.43
N LEU A 165 -8.98 -0.37 18.25
CA LEU A 165 -9.24 -1.04 16.97
C LEU A 165 -8.60 -2.43 16.93
N LYS A 166 -7.35 -2.56 17.40
CA LYS A 166 -6.68 -3.88 17.48
C LYS A 166 -7.40 -4.84 18.40
N ALA A 167 -7.77 -4.39 19.63
CA ALA A 167 -8.53 -5.21 20.56
C ALA A 167 -9.85 -5.68 19.95
N SER A 168 -10.59 -4.77 19.33
CA SER A 168 -11.88 -5.06 18.70
C SER A 168 -11.75 -6.01 17.50
N ALA A 169 -10.68 -5.89 16.71
CA ALA A 169 -10.41 -6.81 15.61
C ALA A 169 -10.10 -8.24 16.10
N TYR A 170 -9.23 -8.38 17.12
CA TYR A 170 -8.97 -9.68 17.75
C TYR A 170 -10.22 -10.26 18.39
N PHE A 171 -11.02 -9.43 19.05
CA PHE A 171 -12.28 -9.85 19.66
C PHE A 171 -13.29 -10.38 18.61
N ALA A 172 -13.46 -9.66 17.50
CA ALA A 172 -14.33 -10.09 16.41
C ALA A 172 -13.87 -11.43 15.81
N ARG A 173 -12.55 -11.59 15.60
CA ARG A 173 -11.99 -12.83 15.08
C ARG A 173 -12.14 -13.99 16.05
N ALA A 174 -11.85 -13.79 17.32
CA ALA A 174 -12.06 -14.77 18.36
C ALA A 174 -13.52 -15.25 18.47
N ARG A 175 -14.46 -14.32 18.32
CA ARG A 175 -15.89 -14.63 18.31
C ARG A 175 -16.29 -15.45 17.08
N ALA A 176 -15.71 -15.14 15.92
CA ALA A 176 -15.94 -15.90 14.69
C ALA A 176 -15.33 -17.32 14.76
N GLU A 177 -14.23 -17.49 15.47
CA GLU A 177 -13.51 -18.76 15.70
C GLU A 177 -13.96 -19.48 16.97
N PHE A 178 -15.07 -19.11 17.56
CA PHE A 178 -15.56 -19.64 18.83
C PHE A 178 -15.67 -21.18 18.90
N SER A 179 -15.89 -21.84 17.76
CA SER A 179 -15.89 -23.32 17.69
C SER A 179 -14.51 -23.94 17.94
N GLN A 180 -13.44 -23.20 17.64
CA GLN A 180 -12.03 -23.59 17.83
C GLN A 180 -11.50 -22.92 19.11
N ALA A 181 -11.84 -23.45 20.28
CA ALA A 181 -11.64 -22.79 21.57
C ALA A 181 -10.19 -22.33 21.82
N ALA A 182 -9.17 -23.11 21.42
CA ALA A 182 -7.77 -22.74 21.61
C ALA A 182 -7.36 -21.54 20.73
N VAL A 183 -7.85 -21.48 19.48
CA VAL A 183 -7.59 -20.37 18.56
C VAL A 183 -8.28 -19.11 19.07
N SER A 184 -9.56 -19.23 19.43
CA SER A 184 -10.34 -18.15 20.03
C SER A 184 -9.68 -17.59 21.28
N LEU A 185 -9.18 -18.45 22.17
CA LEU A 185 -8.47 -18.03 23.39
C LEU A 185 -7.19 -17.23 23.07
N SER A 186 -6.43 -17.66 22.09
CA SER A 186 -5.23 -16.93 21.64
C SER A 186 -5.56 -15.50 21.26
N ASP A 187 -6.60 -15.29 20.45
CA ASP A 187 -7.02 -13.96 20.04
C ASP A 187 -7.63 -13.14 21.18
N LEU A 188 -8.38 -13.78 22.10
CA LEU A 188 -8.90 -13.09 23.29
C LEU A 188 -7.79 -12.62 24.23
N ASN A 189 -6.71 -13.37 24.36
CA ASN A 189 -5.54 -12.94 25.12
C ASN A 189 -4.88 -11.72 24.48
N LYS A 190 -4.78 -11.66 23.15
CA LYS A 190 -4.30 -10.47 22.41
C LYS A 190 -5.26 -9.30 22.56
N ALA A 191 -6.57 -9.54 22.45
CA ALA A 191 -7.58 -8.50 22.64
C ALA A 191 -7.48 -7.89 24.06
N ALA A 192 -7.40 -8.71 25.10
CA ALA A 192 -7.21 -8.26 26.47
C ALA A 192 -5.88 -7.52 26.68
N ALA A 193 -4.82 -7.92 26.00
CA ALA A 193 -3.55 -7.19 26.04
C ALA A 193 -3.69 -5.78 25.44
N TRP A 194 -4.40 -5.62 24.33
CA TRP A 194 -4.60 -4.31 23.70
C TRP A 194 -5.62 -3.42 24.41
N ASN A 195 -6.68 -4.00 25.00
CA ASN A 195 -7.68 -3.27 25.79
C ASN A 195 -7.99 -4.02 27.10
N PRO A 196 -7.19 -3.81 28.14
CA PRO A 196 -7.33 -4.53 29.42
C PRO A 196 -8.52 -4.08 30.27
N GLU A 197 -9.23 -3.04 29.87
CA GLU A 197 -10.34 -2.48 30.64
C GLU A 197 -11.72 -2.90 30.11
N ASP A 198 -11.78 -3.60 28.98
CA ASP A 198 -13.04 -3.97 28.32
C ASP A 198 -13.64 -5.28 28.90
N PRO A 199 -14.72 -5.22 29.66
CA PRO A 199 -15.31 -6.39 30.28
C PRO A 199 -15.89 -7.41 29.29
N GLU A 200 -16.23 -7.02 28.07
CA GLU A 200 -16.78 -7.95 27.08
C GLU A 200 -15.74 -8.95 26.62
N ILE A 201 -14.49 -8.51 26.49
CA ILE A 201 -13.36 -9.38 26.14
C ILE A 201 -13.19 -10.46 27.21
N PHE A 202 -13.17 -10.07 28.48
CA PHE A 202 -13.00 -10.99 29.61
C PHE A 202 -14.20 -11.92 29.76
N TYR A 203 -15.41 -11.44 29.52
CA TYR A 203 -16.60 -12.26 29.54
C TYR A 203 -16.55 -13.38 28.48
N LEU A 204 -16.23 -13.03 27.24
CA LEU A 204 -16.11 -14.07 26.20
C LEU A 204 -14.92 -15.00 26.48
N ARG A 205 -13.79 -14.46 26.99
CA ARG A 205 -12.63 -15.27 27.38
C ARG A 205 -12.97 -16.26 28.45
N ALA A 206 -13.72 -15.87 29.50
CA ALA A 206 -14.21 -16.78 30.53
C ALA A 206 -15.04 -17.94 29.96
N ILE A 207 -15.92 -17.65 29.00
CA ILE A 207 -16.72 -18.69 28.33
C ILE A 207 -15.83 -19.68 27.57
N VAL A 208 -14.82 -19.18 26.89
CA VAL A 208 -13.86 -20.01 26.13
C VAL A 208 -12.99 -20.83 27.08
N GLU A 209 -12.54 -20.24 28.19
CA GLU A 209 -11.78 -20.95 29.23
C GLU A 209 -12.61 -22.10 29.87
N LEU A 210 -13.91 -21.89 30.12
CA LEU A 210 -14.81 -22.96 30.58
C LEU A 210 -14.94 -24.11 29.57
N ARG A 211 -14.97 -23.81 28.30
CA ARG A 211 -14.97 -24.87 27.26
C ARG A 211 -13.65 -25.65 27.22
N LEU A 212 -12.55 -25.04 27.64
CA LEU A 212 -11.24 -25.66 27.77
C LEU A 212 -11.03 -26.31 29.17
N GLN A 213 -12.03 -26.30 30.04
CA GLN A 213 -12.00 -26.80 31.41
C GLN A 213 -11.06 -25.99 32.34
N ASN A 214 -10.69 -24.78 31.98
CA ASN A 214 -9.82 -23.87 32.76
C ASN A 214 -10.68 -23.06 33.75
N LYS A 215 -11.25 -23.74 34.76
CA LYS A 215 -12.22 -23.12 35.70
C LYS A 215 -11.64 -21.95 36.48
N ARG A 216 -10.38 -22.04 36.91
CA ARG A 216 -9.71 -20.97 37.66
C ARG A 216 -9.58 -19.68 36.86
N GLU A 217 -9.11 -19.77 35.66
CA GLU A 217 -8.92 -18.64 34.74
C GLU A 217 -10.27 -18.00 34.38
N ALA A 218 -11.29 -18.85 34.15
CA ALA A 218 -12.65 -18.39 33.91
C ALA A 218 -13.23 -17.65 35.12
N SER A 219 -13.04 -18.17 36.35
CA SER A 219 -13.49 -17.50 37.56
C SER A 219 -12.82 -16.14 37.79
N GLN A 220 -11.52 -16.02 37.47
CA GLN A 220 -10.80 -14.76 37.55
C GLN A 220 -11.37 -13.71 36.56
N ASP A 221 -11.61 -14.12 35.33
CA ASP A 221 -12.19 -13.25 34.31
C ASP A 221 -13.62 -12.84 34.66
N LEU A 222 -14.46 -13.76 35.15
CA LEU A 222 -15.82 -13.44 35.60
C LEU A 222 -15.85 -12.51 36.82
N ALA A 223 -14.91 -12.65 37.75
CA ALA A 223 -14.77 -11.73 38.89
C ALA A 223 -14.43 -10.31 38.41
N PHE A 224 -13.53 -10.19 37.43
CA PHE A 224 -13.22 -8.90 36.78
C PHE A 224 -14.47 -8.30 36.13
N VAL A 225 -15.22 -9.08 35.35
CA VAL A 225 -16.46 -8.63 34.69
C VAL A 225 -17.51 -8.15 35.70
N ARG A 226 -17.72 -8.92 36.78
CA ARG A 226 -18.65 -8.57 37.88
C ARG A 226 -18.30 -7.21 38.49
N LYS A 227 -17.01 -6.94 38.71
CA LYS A 227 -16.50 -5.70 39.31
C LYS A 227 -16.65 -4.51 38.38
N ASN A 228 -16.35 -4.70 37.08
CA ASN A 228 -16.11 -3.60 36.12
C ASN A 228 -17.23 -3.40 35.09
N SER A 229 -18.27 -4.23 35.06
CA SER A 229 -19.40 -4.06 34.13
C SER A 229 -20.74 -4.07 34.85
N THR A 230 -21.52 -3.01 34.65
CA THR A 230 -22.92 -2.98 35.10
C THR A 230 -23.81 -3.86 34.22
N LEU A 231 -23.53 -3.90 32.92
CA LEU A 231 -24.33 -4.63 31.92
C LEU A 231 -24.15 -6.15 32.02
N LEU A 232 -22.94 -6.62 32.28
CA LEU A 232 -22.61 -8.05 32.33
C LEU A 232 -22.55 -8.61 33.76
N ARG A 233 -22.74 -7.77 34.76
CA ARG A 233 -22.60 -8.14 36.18
C ARG A 233 -23.47 -9.35 36.56
N GLU A 234 -24.77 -9.27 36.31
CA GLU A 234 -25.71 -10.34 36.63
C GLU A 234 -25.36 -11.65 35.92
N LYS A 235 -24.93 -11.55 34.65
CA LYS A 235 -24.51 -12.76 33.92
C LYS A 235 -23.24 -13.38 34.49
N ALA A 236 -22.26 -12.54 34.88
CA ALA A 236 -21.04 -13.02 35.52
C ALA A 236 -21.31 -13.64 36.90
N GLU A 237 -22.17 -13.01 37.69
CA GLU A 237 -22.61 -13.55 39.00
C GLU A 237 -23.32 -14.91 38.86
N HIS A 238 -24.22 -15.02 37.90
CA HIS A 238 -24.91 -16.27 37.60
C HIS A 238 -23.94 -17.39 37.22
N MET A 239 -22.96 -17.09 36.36
CA MET A 239 -21.95 -18.06 35.93
C MET A 239 -21.04 -18.48 37.13
N LEU A 240 -20.63 -17.55 37.97
CA LEU A 240 -19.83 -17.81 39.14
C LEU A 240 -20.61 -18.70 40.14
N ALA A 241 -21.93 -18.46 40.33
CA ALA A 241 -22.78 -19.30 41.14
C ALA A 241 -22.88 -20.74 40.63
N LEU A 242 -23.03 -20.91 39.31
CA LEU A 242 -23.05 -22.23 38.66
C LEU A 242 -21.73 -23.00 38.83
N LEU A 243 -20.61 -22.29 38.93
CA LEU A 243 -19.30 -22.89 39.18
C LEU A 243 -19.07 -23.28 40.64
N GLY A 244 -19.98 -22.91 41.56
CA GLY A 244 -19.82 -23.08 42.99
C GLY A 244 -18.79 -22.17 43.64
N ASP A 245 -18.47 -21.06 43.00
CA ASP A 245 -17.21 -20.35 43.21
C ASP A 245 -17.35 -18.89 43.68
N GLN A 246 -18.55 -18.44 44.11
CA GLN A 246 -18.78 -17.03 44.47
C GLN A 246 -17.78 -16.49 45.51
N GLY A 247 -17.41 -17.26 46.51
CA GLY A 247 -16.44 -16.85 47.53
C GLY A 247 -14.99 -17.19 47.23
N PHE A 248 -14.74 -18.05 46.28
CA PHE A 248 -13.40 -18.42 45.84
C PHE A 248 -12.85 -17.42 44.81
N ALA A 249 -13.70 -16.98 43.87
CA ALA A 249 -13.35 -15.99 42.87
C ALA A 249 -12.87 -14.66 43.47
N ASP A 250 -13.46 -14.27 44.63
CA ASP A 250 -13.06 -13.03 45.33
C ASP A 250 -11.68 -13.11 46.00
N ARG A 251 -11.18 -14.30 46.23
CA ARG A 251 -9.86 -14.56 46.81
C ARG A 251 -8.76 -14.81 45.75
N LEU A 252 -9.14 -14.96 44.51
CA LEU A 252 -8.18 -15.14 43.45
C LEU A 252 -7.50 -13.80 43.10
N PRO A 253 -6.18 -13.78 42.88
CA PRO A 253 -5.53 -12.59 42.35
C PRO A 253 -6.07 -12.26 40.93
N GLU A 254 -6.09 -10.99 40.56
CA GLU A 254 -6.44 -10.58 39.21
C GLU A 254 -5.54 -11.30 38.18
N ARG A 255 -6.15 -11.73 37.10
CA ARG A 255 -5.39 -12.44 36.03
C ARG A 255 -4.38 -11.51 35.40
N LYS A 256 -3.11 -11.91 35.42
CA LYS A 256 -2.06 -11.16 34.75
C LYS A 256 -2.28 -11.15 33.24
N ILE A 257 -2.21 -9.97 32.66
CA ILE A 257 -2.25 -9.78 31.22
C ILE A 257 -0.79 -9.80 30.72
N ASP A 258 -0.54 -10.65 29.74
CA ASP A 258 0.78 -10.70 29.13
C ASP A 258 0.99 -9.49 28.20
N ALA A 259 1.70 -8.51 28.69
CA ALA A 259 2.03 -7.31 27.92
C ALA A 259 2.90 -7.60 26.68
N ALA A 260 3.58 -8.76 26.64
CA ALA A 260 4.34 -9.17 25.47
C ALA A 260 3.44 -9.43 24.24
N LEU A 261 2.16 -9.74 24.46
CA LEU A 261 1.17 -9.92 23.39
C LEU A 261 0.80 -8.62 22.67
N ARG A 262 1.18 -7.44 23.23
CA ARG A 262 1.10 -6.15 22.53
C ARG A 262 2.27 -5.93 21.55
N GLN A 263 3.29 -6.77 21.60
CA GLN A 263 4.39 -6.63 20.67
C GLN A 263 3.89 -6.89 19.26
N GLU A 264 3.98 -5.84 18.44
CA GLU A 264 3.84 -5.96 17.00
C GLU A 264 4.86 -7.00 16.54
N THR A 265 4.40 -7.99 15.78
CA THR A 265 5.18 -9.17 15.35
C THR A 265 6.34 -8.84 14.43
N ILE A 266 6.64 -7.54 14.27
CA ILE A 266 7.75 -7.05 13.46
C ILE A 266 8.85 -6.56 14.39
N LYS A 267 9.60 -7.51 14.96
CA LYS A 267 10.92 -7.16 15.49
C LYS A 267 11.81 -6.77 14.32
N PRO A 268 12.33 -5.54 14.27
CA PRO A 268 13.45 -5.27 13.38
C PRO A 268 14.64 -6.10 13.87
N SER A 269 14.97 -7.14 13.14
CA SER A 269 16.10 -8.02 13.48
C SER A 269 17.47 -7.40 13.21
N TYR A 270 17.57 -6.10 12.84
CA TYR A 270 18.82 -5.58 12.30
C TYR A 270 19.46 -4.32 12.95
N PRO A 271 19.19 -3.91 14.20
CA PRO A 271 19.87 -2.72 14.76
C PRO A 271 21.40 -2.88 14.82
N GLN A 272 21.91 -4.11 15.04
CA GLN A 272 23.34 -4.40 15.09
C GLN A 272 23.98 -4.44 13.70
N ILE A 273 23.27 -4.90 12.69
CA ILE A 273 23.74 -5.01 11.32
C ILE A 273 23.83 -3.64 10.65
N LEU A 274 22.87 -2.76 10.90
CA LEU A 274 22.89 -1.38 10.40
C LEU A 274 24.10 -0.57 10.90
N ALA A 275 24.65 -0.92 12.06
CA ALA A 275 25.86 -0.28 12.61
C ALA A 275 27.16 -0.72 11.90
N GLN A 276 27.12 -1.74 11.04
CA GLN A 276 28.33 -2.33 10.43
C GLN A 276 28.80 -1.64 9.15
N GLY A 277 27.99 -0.75 8.58
CA GLY A 277 28.32 0.04 7.41
C GLY A 277 28.18 -0.68 6.06
N TYR A 278 28.41 0.07 5.01
CA TYR A 278 28.26 -0.35 3.62
C TYR A 278 29.61 -0.68 2.98
N ALA A 279 29.66 -1.73 2.16
CA ALA A 279 30.85 -2.17 1.44
C ALA A 279 30.97 -1.58 0.04
N GLY A 280 29.83 -1.21 -0.55
CA GLY A 280 29.72 -0.85 -1.96
C GLY A 280 29.69 -2.07 -2.90
N PRO A 281 29.09 -1.91 -4.10
CA PRO A 281 28.81 -3.04 -4.98
C PRO A 281 30.06 -3.76 -5.50
N ASP A 282 31.18 -3.09 -5.61
CA ASP A 282 32.43 -3.72 -6.12
C ASP A 282 33.01 -4.76 -5.16
N ALA A 283 32.72 -4.63 -3.85
CA ALA A 283 33.11 -5.63 -2.86
C ALA A 283 32.39 -6.98 -3.06
N CYS A 284 31.20 -6.97 -3.69
CA CYS A 284 30.42 -8.17 -3.93
C CYS A 284 30.94 -8.99 -5.13
N LYS A 285 31.63 -8.32 -6.07
CA LYS A 285 31.96 -8.85 -7.40
C LYS A 285 32.81 -10.11 -7.36
N SER A 286 33.75 -10.22 -6.43
CA SER A 286 34.71 -11.36 -6.39
C SER A 286 34.04 -12.68 -6.02
N CYS A 287 32.97 -12.65 -5.21
CA CYS A 287 32.28 -13.84 -4.74
C CYS A 287 30.92 -14.03 -5.47
N HIS A 288 30.24 -12.96 -5.88
CA HIS A 288 28.93 -12.95 -6.54
C HIS A 288 29.03 -12.47 -7.99
N ALA A 289 29.98 -13.01 -8.76
CA ALA A 289 30.30 -12.54 -10.13
C ALA A 289 29.10 -12.57 -11.09
N ASN A 290 28.28 -13.61 -11.02
CA ASN A 290 27.12 -13.79 -11.90
C ASN A 290 26.00 -12.80 -11.56
N GLU A 291 25.70 -12.66 -10.29
CA GLU A 291 24.70 -11.74 -9.77
C GLU A 291 25.12 -10.29 -10.04
N TYR A 292 26.40 -9.97 -9.84
CA TYR A 292 26.97 -8.67 -10.15
C TYR A 292 26.85 -8.34 -11.65
N ALA A 293 27.22 -9.28 -12.53
CA ALA A 293 27.15 -9.09 -13.97
C ALA A 293 25.69 -8.90 -14.47
N ALA A 294 24.76 -9.65 -13.89
CA ALA A 294 23.33 -9.53 -14.21
C ALA A 294 22.78 -8.20 -13.69
N TRP A 295 23.05 -7.85 -12.42
CA TRP A 295 22.59 -6.58 -11.81
C TRP A 295 23.08 -5.36 -12.59
N ARG A 296 24.33 -5.31 -13.02
CA ARG A 296 24.92 -4.20 -13.79
C ARG A 296 24.13 -3.85 -15.06
N LYS A 297 23.39 -4.79 -15.61
CA LYS A 297 22.56 -4.61 -16.81
C LYS A 297 21.14 -4.09 -16.47
N THR A 298 20.72 -4.12 -15.22
CA THR A 298 19.38 -3.72 -14.81
C THR A 298 19.16 -2.21 -14.90
N GLY A 299 17.89 -1.80 -15.04
CA GLY A 299 17.51 -0.40 -14.94
C GLY A 299 17.82 0.20 -13.57
N MET A 300 17.79 -0.60 -12.50
CA MET A 300 18.14 -0.18 -11.15
C MET A 300 19.61 0.26 -11.06
N ALA A 301 20.55 -0.56 -11.53
CA ALA A 301 21.96 -0.19 -11.58
C ALA A 301 22.25 1.02 -12.47
N ARG A 302 21.38 1.25 -13.46
CA ARG A 302 21.49 2.33 -14.45
C ARG A 302 20.53 3.49 -14.19
N MET A 303 20.01 3.59 -12.98
CA MET A 303 19.03 4.62 -12.65
C MET A 303 19.65 6.02 -12.64
N LEU A 304 20.87 6.17 -12.18
CA LEU A 304 21.72 7.36 -12.39
C LEU A 304 23.08 6.92 -12.90
N GLN A 305 23.54 7.50 -14.00
CA GLN A 305 24.86 7.18 -14.55
C GLN A 305 25.63 8.48 -14.86
N PRO A 306 26.89 8.59 -14.43
CA PRO A 306 27.78 9.65 -14.90
C PRO A 306 27.86 9.62 -16.45
N TYR A 307 28.02 10.79 -17.04
CA TYR A 307 28.16 10.89 -18.49
C TYR A 307 29.27 9.99 -19.01
N LYS A 308 28.91 9.14 -19.92
CA LYS A 308 29.76 8.43 -20.87
C LYS A 308 29.02 8.39 -22.20
N ARG A 309 29.76 8.41 -23.31
CA ARG A 309 29.12 8.43 -24.63
C ARG A 309 28.19 7.26 -24.86
N GLU A 310 28.58 6.08 -24.39
CA GLU A 310 27.81 4.84 -24.47
C GLU A 310 26.53 4.84 -23.61
N ASN A 311 26.42 5.72 -22.63
CA ASN A 311 25.24 5.85 -21.79
C ASN A 311 24.15 6.76 -22.41
N ILE A 312 24.45 7.50 -23.47
CA ILE A 312 23.49 8.39 -24.12
C ILE A 312 22.64 7.59 -25.11
N ILE A 313 21.34 7.56 -24.87
CA ILE A 313 20.36 6.86 -25.72
C ILE A 313 19.59 7.85 -26.58
N GLY A 314 19.32 9.06 -26.07
CA GLY A 314 18.63 10.10 -26.82
C GLY A 314 19.35 10.51 -28.08
N ASP A 315 18.60 10.79 -29.14
CA ASP A 315 19.13 11.19 -30.43
C ASP A 315 19.44 12.70 -30.49
N PHE A 316 20.70 13.05 -30.22
CA PHE A 316 21.21 14.43 -30.31
C PHE A 316 21.66 14.82 -31.70
N SER A 317 21.42 14.01 -32.75
CA SER A 317 21.75 14.32 -34.13
C SER A 317 20.92 15.50 -34.64
N PRO A 318 21.35 16.17 -35.73
CA PRO A 318 20.61 17.28 -36.31
C PRO A 318 19.17 16.96 -36.70
N THR A 319 18.90 15.71 -37.05
CA THR A 319 17.58 15.23 -37.49
C THR A 319 16.73 14.64 -36.38
N GLY A 320 17.33 14.20 -35.27
CA GLY A 320 16.64 13.59 -34.14
C GLY A 320 16.31 14.54 -32.98
N ARG A 321 16.60 15.83 -33.13
CA ARG A 321 16.49 16.84 -32.08
C ARG A 321 15.05 17.21 -31.75
N PHE A 322 14.82 17.53 -30.50
CA PHE A 322 13.62 18.23 -30.07
C PHE A 322 13.55 19.60 -30.75
N SER A 323 12.45 19.89 -31.41
CA SER A 323 12.26 21.16 -32.13
C SER A 323 11.39 22.08 -31.28
N SER A 324 11.97 23.14 -30.76
CA SER A 324 11.28 24.19 -30.02
C SER A 324 12.08 25.50 -30.24
N ASP A 325 11.39 26.62 -30.31
CA ASP A 325 12.04 27.94 -30.37
C ASP A 325 12.78 28.27 -29.07
N GLU A 326 12.45 27.58 -28.00
CA GLU A 326 13.00 27.78 -26.65
C GLU A 326 14.22 26.92 -26.36
N ILE A 327 14.42 25.83 -27.11
CA ILE A 327 15.49 24.84 -26.84
C ILE A 327 16.30 24.58 -28.09
N ARG A 328 17.61 24.66 -27.93
CA ARG A 328 18.57 24.07 -28.85
C ARG A 328 19.28 22.92 -28.18
N MET A 329 19.46 21.82 -28.87
CA MET A 329 20.24 20.71 -28.39
C MET A 329 21.28 20.30 -29.41
N GLY A 330 22.34 19.69 -28.92
CA GLY A 330 23.40 19.23 -29.80
C GLY A 330 24.47 18.46 -29.05
N PHE A 331 25.52 18.16 -29.80
CA PHE A 331 26.67 17.44 -29.29
C PHE A 331 27.95 18.19 -29.76
N ASP A 332 28.78 18.62 -28.82
CA ASP A 332 30.13 19.07 -29.07
C ASP A 332 31.14 18.16 -28.36
N LYS A 333 31.71 18.54 -27.23
CA LYS A 333 32.52 17.65 -26.39
C LYS A 333 31.68 16.63 -25.66
N ARG A 334 30.44 16.97 -25.34
CA ARG A 334 29.40 16.15 -24.76
C ARG A 334 28.00 16.68 -25.12
N PRO A 335 26.91 15.92 -24.91
CA PRO A 335 25.57 16.41 -25.20
C PRO A 335 25.27 17.68 -24.41
N PHE A 336 24.54 18.60 -25.01
CA PHE A 336 24.10 19.82 -24.35
C PHE A 336 22.68 20.21 -24.74
N PHE A 337 22.05 20.96 -23.84
CA PHE A 337 20.84 21.72 -24.09
C PHE A 337 21.15 23.21 -23.92
N GLU A 338 20.67 24.03 -24.83
CA GLU A 338 20.75 25.47 -24.74
C GLU A 338 19.35 26.03 -24.56
N ILE A 339 19.08 26.58 -23.38
CA ILE A 339 17.78 27.05 -22.93
C ILE A 339 17.96 28.50 -22.46
N ALA A 340 17.11 29.41 -22.92
CA ALA A 340 17.20 30.84 -22.61
C ALA A 340 18.62 31.40 -22.86
N ARG A 341 19.28 30.96 -23.96
CA ARG A 341 20.65 31.32 -24.35
C ARG A 341 21.76 30.87 -23.40
N GLN A 342 21.43 30.01 -22.42
CA GLN A 342 22.40 29.41 -21.54
C GLN A 342 22.58 27.93 -21.88
N ARG A 343 23.85 27.46 -21.91
CA ARG A 343 24.18 26.06 -22.26
C ARG A 343 24.36 25.22 -21.03
N PHE A 344 23.63 24.09 -20.99
CA PHE A 344 23.65 23.07 -19.94
C PHE A 344 24.18 21.78 -20.53
N TYR A 345 25.33 21.35 -20.04
CA TYR A 345 25.93 20.09 -20.47
C TYR A 345 25.32 18.92 -19.67
N VAL A 346 25.21 17.78 -20.33
CA VAL A 346 24.78 16.54 -19.67
C VAL A 346 25.93 15.99 -18.86
N ASP A 347 25.80 16.00 -17.55
CA ASP A 347 26.76 15.40 -16.60
C ASP A 347 26.35 14.01 -16.15
N PHE A 348 25.03 13.73 -16.13
CA PHE A 348 24.47 12.41 -15.78
C PHE A 348 23.24 12.11 -16.64
N THR A 349 22.96 10.82 -16.78
CA THR A 349 21.69 10.31 -17.34
C THR A 349 20.87 9.64 -16.25
N ILE A 350 19.53 9.76 -16.34
CA ILE A 350 18.54 9.12 -15.46
C ILE A 350 17.77 8.08 -16.26
N GLY A 351 17.82 6.81 -15.84
CA GLY A 351 17.11 5.74 -16.50
C GLY A 351 17.72 5.28 -17.81
N SER A 352 17.25 4.14 -18.32
CA SER A 352 17.81 3.51 -19.53
C SER A 352 16.84 2.52 -20.21
N LYS A 353 15.58 2.41 -19.76
CA LYS A 353 14.62 1.41 -20.25
C LYS A 353 13.43 1.98 -21.01
N TRP A 354 12.76 2.93 -20.37
CA TRP A 354 11.50 3.47 -20.87
C TRP A 354 11.67 4.90 -21.30
N GLN A 355 12.47 5.60 -20.54
CA GLN A 355 12.85 6.98 -20.83
C GLN A 355 14.26 7.24 -20.30
N GLN A 356 14.90 8.24 -20.86
CA GLN A 356 16.17 8.76 -20.41
C GLN A 356 16.04 10.25 -20.16
N GLY A 357 16.19 10.64 -18.90
CA GLY A 357 16.33 12.02 -18.47
C GLY A 357 17.79 12.42 -18.36
N TYR A 358 18.04 13.71 -18.21
CA TYR A 358 19.36 14.30 -18.21
C TYR A 358 19.54 15.27 -17.07
N VAL A 359 20.75 15.29 -16.52
CA VAL A 359 21.09 16.12 -15.36
C VAL A 359 22.35 16.92 -15.67
N THR A 360 22.32 18.19 -15.33
CA THR A 360 23.48 19.06 -15.31
C THR A 360 23.95 19.32 -13.89
N LYS A 361 25.28 19.37 -13.67
CA LYS A 361 25.86 19.70 -12.38
C LYS A 361 26.18 21.18 -12.33
N LEU A 362 25.73 21.85 -11.29
CA LEU A 362 25.98 23.26 -11.06
C LEU A 362 27.34 23.47 -10.35
N PRO A 363 27.95 24.68 -10.45
CA PRO A 363 29.25 24.96 -9.85
C PRO A 363 29.30 24.72 -8.32
N ASP A 364 28.19 24.88 -7.63
CA ASP A 364 28.08 24.65 -6.17
C ASP A 364 27.83 23.18 -5.77
N GLY A 365 27.84 22.27 -6.76
CA GLY A 365 27.67 20.84 -6.55
C GLY A 365 26.23 20.36 -6.59
N ARG A 366 25.25 21.25 -6.59
CA ARG A 366 23.83 20.87 -6.79
C ARG A 366 23.63 20.35 -8.21
N MET A 367 22.60 19.56 -8.41
CA MET A 367 22.28 18.90 -9.66
C MET A 367 20.89 19.32 -10.10
N GLN A 368 20.75 19.69 -11.38
CA GLN A 368 19.48 20.14 -11.95
C GLN A 368 19.02 19.19 -13.05
N VAL A 369 17.78 18.72 -12.96
CA VAL A 369 17.15 17.87 -13.97
C VAL A 369 16.71 18.73 -15.16
N ILE A 370 17.17 18.38 -16.34
CA ILE A 370 16.77 19.02 -17.59
C ILE A 370 15.32 18.60 -17.92
N PRO A 371 14.42 19.52 -18.32
CA PRO A 371 12.99 19.24 -18.46
C PRO A 371 12.67 18.36 -19.67
N ILE A 372 13.62 18.16 -20.56
CA ILE A 372 13.44 17.37 -21.78
C ILE A 372 14.03 15.97 -21.58
N GLU A 373 13.21 14.97 -21.82
CA GLU A 373 13.57 13.55 -21.74
C GLU A 373 13.35 12.84 -23.07
N TYR A 374 14.07 11.76 -23.28
CA TYR A 374 13.91 10.89 -24.44
C TYR A 374 13.09 9.65 -24.09
N ASN A 375 11.93 9.49 -24.72
CA ASN A 375 11.10 8.30 -24.56
C ASN A 375 11.58 7.22 -25.53
N LEU A 376 12.05 6.09 -24.99
CA LEU A 376 12.66 5.02 -25.78
C LEU A 376 11.65 4.24 -26.63
N PRO A 377 10.46 3.87 -26.15
CA PRO A 377 9.48 3.15 -26.96
C PRO A 377 9.00 3.92 -28.17
N SER A 378 8.72 5.22 -28.02
CA SER A 378 8.26 6.08 -29.13
C SER A 378 9.39 6.71 -29.92
N LYS A 379 10.63 6.66 -29.41
CA LYS A 379 11.80 7.36 -29.95
C LYS A 379 11.57 8.87 -30.11
N GLN A 380 10.88 9.47 -29.13
CA GLN A 380 10.52 10.88 -29.14
C GLN A 380 11.11 11.62 -27.94
N TRP A 381 11.45 12.89 -28.16
CA TRP A 381 11.73 13.83 -27.10
C TRP A 381 10.43 14.40 -26.55
N ILE A 382 10.34 14.55 -25.24
CA ILE A 382 9.16 15.02 -24.54
C ILE A 382 9.55 16.04 -23.47
N ASN A 383 8.67 17.01 -23.22
CA ASN A 383 8.72 17.80 -22.00
C ASN A 383 8.09 16.98 -20.88
N TYR A 384 8.91 16.44 -20.00
CA TYR A 384 8.47 15.53 -18.92
C TYR A 384 7.46 16.21 -17.99
N TRP A 385 7.73 17.45 -17.60
CA TRP A 385 6.86 18.15 -16.65
C TRP A 385 5.50 18.52 -17.25
N GLU A 386 5.46 18.87 -18.52
CA GLU A 386 4.20 19.14 -19.19
C GLU A 386 3.27 17.92 -19.23
N MET A 387 3.86 16.74 -19.26
CA MET A 387 3.08 15.49 -19.30
C MET A 387 2.56 15.05 -17.92
N ILE A 388 3.28 15.36 -16.85
CA ILE A 388 2.92 14.87 -15.50
C ILE A 388 2.21 15.92 -14.65
N ASP A 389 2.47 17.19 -14.89
CA ASP A 389 1.88 18.28 -14.12
C ASP A 389 0.55 18.78 -14.70
N PRO A 390 -0.26 19.46 -13.91
CA PRO A 390 -1.40 20.19 -14.45
C PRO A 390 -0.99 21.21 -15.53
N PRO A 391 -1.84 21.46 -16.52
CA PRO A 391 -1.59 22.51 -17.51
C PRO A 391 -1.28 23.85 -16.82
N GLY A 392 -0.22 24.53 -17.30
CA GLY A 392 0.22 25.80 -16.73
C GLY A 392 1.11 25.69 -15.49
N SER A 393 1.57 24.48 -15.13
CA SER A 393 2.56 24.30 -14.06
C SER A 393 3.85 25.06 -14.38
N ALA A 394 4.38 25.79 -13.38
CA ALA A 394 5.65 26.50 -13.51
C ALA A 394 6.84 25.59 -13.86
N ARG A 395 6.80 24.31 -13.51
CA ARG A 395 7.85 23.34 -13.88
C ARG A 395 7.86 23.01 -15.37
N ALA A 396 6.72 23.08 -16.02
CA ALA A 396 6.59 22.79 -17.44
C ALA A 396 7.06 23.95 -18.32
N VAL A 397 7.23 25.16 -17.77
CA VAL A 397 7.71 26.35 -18.50
C VAL A 397 9.21 26.26 -18.71
N ILE A 398 9.62 25.95 -19.95
CA ILE A 398 11.02 25.72 -20.31
C ILE A 398 11.86 26.96 -20.09
N ALA A 399 11.33 28.14 -20.38
CA ALA A 399 12.05 29.42 -20.25
C ALA A 399 12.51 29.70 -18.81
N ASP A 400 11.81 29.16 -17.80
CA ASP A 400 12.17 29.30 -16.40
C ASP A 400 13.25 28.32 -15.93
N PHE A 401 13.61 27.36 -16.75
CA PHE A 401 14.56 26.29 -16.40
C PHE A 401 15.94 26.81 -15.93
N PRO A 402 16.54 27.86 -16.50
CA PRO A 402 17.85 28.32 -16.03
C PRO A 402 17.92 28.58 -14.53
N LYS A 403 16.78 28.83 -13.88
CA LYS A 403 16.68 29.00 -12.44
C LYS A 403 16.47 27.63 -11.77
N LEU A 404 17.42 27.22 -10.91
CA LEU A 404 17.23 26.04 -10.07
C LEU A 404 16.08 26.29 -9.09
N THR A 405 15.12 25.41 -9.10
CA THR A 405 13.98 25.41 -8.15
C THR A 405 14.00 24.13 -7.33
N PRO A 406 13.34 24.06 -6.17
CA PRO A 406 13.18 22.80 -5.44
C PRO A 406 12.63 21.68 -6.33
N ALA A 407 11.74 22.01 -7.26
CA ALA A 407 11.13 21.04 -8.17
C ALA A 407 12.08 20.45 -9.21
N THR A 408 13.08 21.20 -9.66
CA THR A 408 14.08 20.77 -10.65
C THR A 408 15.40 20.31 -10.02
N ASN A 409 15.55 20.44 -8.69
CA ASN A 409 16.70 19.94 -7.96
C ASN A 409 16.68 18.41 -7.91
N TYR A 410 17.73 17.78 -8.47
CA TYR A 410 17.83 16.32 -8.55
C TYR A 410 17.95 15.67 -7.15
N GLN A 411 18.78 16.23 -6.28
CA GLN A 411 18.99 15.67 -4.95
C GLN A 411 17.71 15.64 -4.12
N GLN A 412 16.92 16.70 -4.24
CA GLN A 412 15.67 16.84 -3.48
C GLN A 412 14.54 15.93 -3.98
N ASN A 413 14.42 15.75 -5.31
CA ASN A 413 13.26 15.08 -5.89
C ASN A 413 13.51 13.68 -6.43
N CYS A 414 14.74 13.38 -6.85
CA CYS A 414 15.03 12.18 -7.62
C CYS A 414 16.01 11.24 -6.90
N ALA A 415 17.04 11.80 -6.26
CA ALA A 415 18.15 11.03 -5.71
C ALA A 415 17.71 9.95 -4.73
N ILE A 416 16.63 10.20 -4.00
CA ILE A 416 16.10 9.28 -2.97
C ILE A 416 15.75 7.90 -3.52
N CYS A 417 15.25 7.82 -4.77
CA CYS A 417 14.90 6.57 -5.43
C CYS A 417 15.89 6.19 -6.55
N HIS A 418 16.84 7.08 -6.88
CA HIS A 418 17.73 6.91 -8.02
C HIS A 418 19.20 6.80 -7.66
N THR A 419 19.52 6.88 -6.36
CA THR A 419 20.88 6.69 -5.82
C THR A 419 20.86 5.78 -4.61
N SER A 420 22.00 5.30 -4.20
CA SER A 420 22.15 4.45 -3.02
C SER A 420 22.82 5.19 -1.86
N GLN A 421 22.40 4.88 -0.64
CA GLN A 421 22.89 5.44 0.61
C GLN A 421 22.94 6.98 0.57
N LEU A 422 21.81 7.59 0.24
CA LEU A 422 21.65 9.05 0.24
C LEU A 422 21.74 9.60 1.66
N LYS A 423 22.56 10.65 1.84
CA LYS A 423 22.74 11.35 3.11
C LYS A 423 22.52 12.83 2.96
N SER A 424 21.80 13.42 3.90
CA SER A 424 21.61 14.86 4.01
C SER A 424 22.03 15.32 5.41
N SER A 425 22.94 16.28 5.48
CA SER A 425 23.39 16.86 6.74
C SER A 425 22.65 18.15 7.10
N GLU A 426 22.18 18.90 6.09
CA GLU A 426 21.54 20.22 6.28
C GLU A 426 20.21 20.32 5.54
N SER A 427 20.23 20.01 4.26
CA SER A 427 19.04 20.02 3.39
C SER A 427 19.16 18.97 2.29
N LEU A 428 18.03 18.49 1.76
CA LEU A 428 18.02 17.56 0.63
C LEU A 428 18.61 18.17 -0.65
N GLU A 429 18.58 19.48 -0.81
CA GLU A 429 19.15 20.16 -1.99
C GLU A 429 20.64 19.91 -2.18
N LYS A 430 21.36 19.63 -1.10
CA LYS A 430 22.80 19.36 -1.05
C LYS A 430 23.11 17.91 -0.63
N ALA A 431 22.11 17.04 -0.61
CA ALA A 431 22.32 15.65 -0.23
C ALA A 431 23.39 14.99 -1.09
N VAL A 432 24.17 14.14 -0.48
CA VAL A 432 25.22 13.33 -1.11
C VAL A 432 24.83 11.87 -1.09
N TYR A 433 25.34 11.09 -2.02
CA TYR A 433 25.12 9.64 -2.11
C TYR A 433 26.44 8.90 -2.27
N LEU A 434 26.48 7.65 -1.84
CA LEU A 434 27.69 6.84 -1.95
C LEU A 434 27.82 6.23 -3.35
N GLN A 435 26.70 5.78 -3.93
CA GLN A 435 26.69 5.15 -5.25
C GLN A 435 25.63 5.78 -6.16
N PRO A 436 25.95 6.05 -7.44
CA PRO A 436 24.95 6.37 -8.45
C PRO A 436 24.20 5.08 -8.84
N GLY A 437 22.87 5.20 -9.06
CA GLY A 437 22.00 4.05 -9.26
C GLY A 437 21.73 3.27 -7.97
N ILE A 438 21.00 2.17 -8.09
CA ILE A 438 20.59 1.33 -6.96
C ILE A 438 21.51 0.11 -6.90
N ASP A 439 22.25 0.00 -5.81
CA ASP A 439 23.25 -1.06 -5.60
C ASP A 439 22.69 -2.29 -4.87
N CYS A 440 23.56 -3.25 -4.65
CA CYS A 440 23.25 -4.52 -3.99
C CYS A 440 22.69 -4.29 -2.57
N GLU A 441 23.28 -3.36 -1.84
CA GLU A 441 23.00 -3.12 -0.43
C GLU A 441 21.68 -2.37 -0.19
N MET A 442 21.11 -1.75 -1.21
CA MET A 442 19.74 -1.21 -1.14
C MET A 442 18.67 -2.32 -1.09
N CYS A 443 19.02 -3.53 -1.48
CA CYS A 443 18.15 -4.71 -1.39
C CYS A 443 18.57 -5.67 -0.29
N HIS A 444 19.88 -5.91 -0.13
CA HIS A 444 20.43 -6.90 0.79
C HIS A 444 20.91 -6.33 2.12
N GLY A 445 20.87 -5.00 2.28
CA GLY A 445 21.31 -4.31 3.50
C GLY A 445 22.82 -4.08 3.60
N PRO A 446 23.26 -3.33 4.64
CA PRO A 446 24.66 -2.98 4.85
C PRO A 446 25.53 -4.22 5.02
N SER A 447 26.44 -4.47 4.08
CA SER A 447 27.15 -5.75 3.95
C SER A 447 28.67 -5.66 4.20
N ALA A 448 29.17 -4.55 4.78
CA ALA A 448 30.61 -4.41 5.06
C ALA A 448 31.17 -5.52 5.96
N TRP A 449 30.39 -5.93 6.96
CA TRP A 449 30.79 -7.05 7.84
C TRP A 449 30.83 -8.38 7.08
N HIS A 450 29.78 -8.69 6.33
CA HIS A 450 29.69 -9.88 5.48
C HIS A 450 30.89 -9.95 4.53
N ALA A 451 31.16 -8.90 3.77
CA ALA A 451 32.31 -8.83 2.85
C ALA A 451 33.68 -9.05 3.55
N LYS A 452 33.83 -8.45 4.74
CA LYS A 452 35.05 -8.59 5.54
C LYS A 452 35.25 -10.01 6.07
N GLN A 453 34.19 -10.68 6.52
CA GLN A 453 34.30 -12.08 7.01
C GLN A 453 34.54 -13.05 5.84
N ALA A 454 33.87 -12.88 4.74
CA ALA A 454 34.06 -13.68 3.53
C ALA A 454 35.49 -13.56 2.99
N ALA A 455 36.06 -12.34 2.95
CA ALA A 455 37.42 -12.11 2.52
C ALA A 455 38.48 -12.77 3.43
N LYS A 456 38.15 -13.04 4.71
CA LYS A 456 39.03 -13.75 5.66
C LYS A 456 38.92 -15.27 5.54
N GLY A 457 38.06 -15.80 4.69
CA GLY A 457 37.85 -17.24 4.57
C GLY A 457 37.03 -17.85 5.71
N ASN A 458 36.37 -17.04 6.55
CA ASN A 458 35.51 -17.49 7.64
C ASN A 458 34.18 -18.02 7.09
N LEU A 459 34.23 -19.02 6.21
CA LEU A 459 33.06 -19.60 5.54
C LEU A 459 32.36 -20.67 6.41
N GLU A 460 32.91 -21.01 7.58
CA GLU A 460 32.44 -22.12 8.40
C GLU A 460 31.29 -21.76 9.37
N HIS A 461 31.04 -20.47 9.60
CA HIS A 461 29.93 -20.04 10.47
C HIS A 461 28.81 -19.44 9.64
N PRO A 462 27.63 -20.12 9.52
CA PRO A 462 26.47 -19.61 8.79
C PRO A 462 26.06 -18.19 9.18
N ASP A 463 26.09 -17.87 10.47
CA ASP A 463 25.68 -16.57 11.01
C ASP A 463 26.59 -15.40 10.58
N SER A 464 27.83 -15.69 10.16
CA SER A 464 28.76 -14.66 9.68
C SER A 464 28.67 -14.40 8.19
N LEU A 465 27.98 -15.26 7.44
CA LEU A 465 27.87 -15.23 5.99
C LEU A 465 26.49 -14.84 5.49
N GLU A 466 25.50 -14.82 6.36
CA GLU A 466 24.15 -14.38 5.95
C GLU A 466 24.17 -12.89 5.57
N PRO A 467 23.65 -12.55 4.39
CA PRO A 467 23.41 -11.15 4.08
C PRO A 467 22.42 -10.57 5.10
N PRO A 468 22.52 -9.27 5.41
CA PRO A 468 21.60 -8.64 6.36
C PRO A 468 20.12 -8.86 6.04
N PHE A 469 19.78 -9.13 4.78
CA PHE A 469 18.44 -9.47 4.34
C PHE A 469 18.46 -10.61 3.31
N ASP A 470 17.84 -11.73 3.68
CA ASP A 470 17.63 -12.88 2.79
C ASP A 470 16.16 -12.97 2.36
N PHE A 471 15.89 -12.74 1.08
CA PHE A 471 14.56 -12.84 0.49
C PHE A 471 13.91 -14.23 0.60
N ARG A 472 14.72 -15.28 0.79
CA ARG A 472 14.22 -16.67 0.94
C ARG A 472 13.59 -16.91 2.31
N GLN A 473 14.08 -16.22 3.34
CA GLN A 473 13.61 -16.34 4.73
C GLN A 473 12.63 -15.22 5.11
N ALA A 474 12.60 -14.16 4.32
CA ALA A 474 11.75 -13.02 4.58
C ALA A 474 10.26 -13.34 4.37
N THR A 475 9.41 -12.82 5.24
CA THR A 475 7.97 -12.76 4.97
C THR A 475 7.70 -11.89 3.75
N ASN A 476 6.54 -12.10 3.09
CA ASN A 476 6.17 -11.25 1.95
C ASN A 476 6.14 -9.76 2.32
N ARG A 477 5.73 -9.41 3.55
CA ARG A 477 5.72 -8.03 4.05
C ARG A 477 7.13 -7.45 4.14
N GLN A 478 8.06 -8.18 4.73
CA GLN A 478 9.46 -7.75 4.83
C GLN A 478 10.08 -7.53 3.44
N ALA A 479 9.87 -8.49 2.53
CA ALA A 479 10.40 -8.41 1.17
C ALA A 479 9.78 -7.26 0.35
N VAL A 480 8.46 -7.02 0.47
CA VAL A 480 7.80 -5.90 -0.21
C VAL A 480 8.29 -4.55 0.32
N ARG A 481 8.59 -4.44 1.62
CA ARG A 481 9.15 -3.20 2.20
C ARG A 481 10.48 -2.79 1.57
N VAL A 482 11.33 -3.76 1.26
CA VAL A 482 12.59 -3.48 0.54
C VAL A 482 12.31 -2.78 -0.79
N CYS A 483 11.35 -3.28 -1.57
CA CYS A 483 10.98 -2.67 -2.85
C CYS A 483 10.24 -1.34 -2.65
N ALA A 484 9.45 -1.24 -1.59
CA ALA A 484 8.64 -0.07 -1.26
C ALA A 484 9.46 1.19 -0.94
N GLN A 485 10.74 1.06 -0.61
CA GLN A 485 11.63 2.20 -0.41
C GLN A 485 11.60 3.16 -1.62
N CYS A 486 11.45 2.62 -2.83
CA CYS A 486 11.46 3.40 -4.08
C CYS A 486 10.17 3.24 -4.91
N HIS A 487 9.50 2.08 -4.83
CA HIS A 487 8.37 1.73 -5.70
C HIS A 487 7.00 2.05 -5.11
N ARG A 488 6.91 2.84 -4.06
CA ARG A 488 5.66 3.38 -3.52
C ARG A 488 5.62 4.90 -3.65
N GLN A 489 4.47 5.45 -3.97
CA GLN A 489 4.31 6.89 -4.12
C GLN A 489 4.40 7.64 -2.77
N SER A 490 3.96 7.04 -1.69
CA SER A 490 4.03 7.63 -0.35
C SER A 490 5.46 7.80 0.16
N ALA A 491 6.42 6.97 -0.30
CA ALA A 491 7.81 7.06 0.12
C ALA A 491 8.43 8.45 -0.13
N VAL A 492 8.12 9.05 -1.28
CA VAL A 492 8.67 10.36 -1.68
C VAL A 492 8.30 11.50 -0.71
N ARG A 493 7.26 11.33 0.08
CA ARG A 493 6.75 12.35 1.00
C ARG A 493 7.06 12.12 2.48
N GLU A 494 7.50 10.91 2.84
CA GLU A 494 7.87 10.58 4.21
C GLU A 494 9.26 11.10 4.58
N PHE A 495 10.10 11.37 3.58
CA PHE A 495 11.43 11.89 3.78
C PHE A 495 11.37 13.40 3.93
N GLY A 496 11.52 13.87 5.16
CA GLY A 496 11.66 15.29 5.48
C GLY A 496 13.00 15.85 5.01
N GLU A 497 13.21 17.15 5.21
CA GLU A 497 14.42 17.86 4.78
C GLU A 497 15.74 17.29 5.31
N ASN A 498 15.72 16.51 6.39
CA ASN A 498 16.90 15.89 7.02
C ASN A 498 16.88 14.36 6.93
N ALA A 499 16.19 13.78 5.94
CA ALA A 499 16.10 12.33 5.84
C ALA A 499 17.38 11.69 5.34
N GLU A 500 17.77 10.61 5.97
CA GLU A 500 18.78 9.68 5.46
C GLU A 500 18.05 8.52 4.77
N MET A 501 18.37 8.30 3.50
CA MET A 501 17.97 7.08 2.78
C MET A 501 19.03 6.00 3.02
N ASN A 502 18.94 5.37 4.15
CA ASN A 502 19.66 4.14 4.44
C ASN A 502 18.73 2.95 4.16
N TYR A 503 19.32 1.80 3.88
CA TYR A 503 18.57 0.56 3.83
C TYR A 503 17.70 0.44 5.09
N SER A 504 16.43 0.23 4.91
CA SER A 504 15.50 0.07 6.03
C SER A 504 14.42 -0.94 5.70
N THR A 505 14.36 -2.01 6.48
CA THR A 505 13.19 -2.87 6.59
C THR A 505 12.20 -2.32 7.61
N LYS A 506 12.57 -1.25 8.30
CA LYS A 506 11.71 -0.49 9.20
C LYS A 506 10.87 0.46 8.36
N GLY A 507 9.76 0.77 8.83
CA GLY A 507 8.85 1.70 8.20
C GLY A 507 7.72 0.93 7.57
N ASP A 508 6.62 1.05 8.22
CA ASP A 508 5.36 0.68 7.67
C ASP A 508 5.06 1.69 6.59
N PHE A 509 4.78 1.21 5.40
CA PHE A 509 4.24 2.10 4.40
C PHE A 509 2.75 2.26 4.67
N VAL A 510 2.32 3.49 4.69
CA VAL A 510 0.91 3.81 4.86
C VAL A 510 0.25 3.69 3.50
N PRO A 511 -0.80 2.90 3.37
CA PRO A 511 -1.54 2.83 2.13
C PRO A 511 -2.05 4.22 1.73
N VAL A 512 -1.65 4.70 0.57
CA VAL A 512 -1.97 6.05 0.07
C VAL A 512 -3.47 6.34 0.05
N THR A 513 -4.28 5.33 -0.24
CA THR A 513 -5.72 5.46 -0.32
C THR A 513 -6.41 5.74 0.99
N TRP A 514 -5.88 5.22 2.09
CA TRP A 514 -6.46 5.53 3.41
C TRP A 514 -6.15 6.94 3.86
N LEU A 515 -4.98 7.45 3.47
CA LEU A 515 -4.55 8.79 3.84
C LEU A 515 -5.00 9.87 2.85
N ARG A 516 -5.32 9.46 1.62
CA ARG A 516 -5.36 10.39 0.49
C ARG A 516 -6.38 10.10 -0.59
N PRO A 517 -7.60 9.80 -0.31
CA PRO A 517 -8.55 10.01 -1.37
C PRO A 517 -8.66 11.51 -1.73
N TYR A 518 -7.76 12.43 -1.26
CA TYR A 518 -8.16 13.79 -0.96
C TYR A 518 -7.23 14.89 -1.44
N ASP A 519 -6.05 14.60 -2.00
CA ASP A 519 -5.24 15.68 -2.57
C ASP A 519 -5.56 15.91 -4.07
N ALA A 520 -5.21 17.09 -4.59
CA ALA A 520 -5.41 17.45 -5.99
C ALA A 520 -4.77 16.44 -6.97
N PHE A 521 -3.76 15.69 -6.49
CA PHE A 521 -3.08 14.64 -7.21
C PHE A 521 -3.92 13.37 -7.30
N SER A 522 -4.80 13.09 -6.33
CA SER A 522 -5.53 11.83 -6.23
C SER A 522 -6.54 11.61 -7.35
N ARG A 523 -7.19 12.66 -7.85
CA ARG A 523 -8.11 12.55 -8.98
C ARG A 523 -7.43 12.06 -10.27
N LYS A 524 -6.14 12.38 -10.46
CA LYS A 524 -5.33 11.86 -11.56
C LYS A 524 -4.78 10.46 -11.27
N ALA A 525 -4.51 10.18 -9.99
CA ALA A 525 -3.86 8.96 -9.55
C ALA A 525 -4.80 7.74 -9.46
N PHE A 526 -6.11 7.98 -9.38
CA PHE A 526 -7.12 6.93 -9.18
C PHE A 526 -8.19 6.95 -10.26
N PHE A 527 -8.77 5.79 -10.51
CA PHE A 527 -10.08 5.65 -11.14
C PHE A 527 -11.19 5.86 -10.10
N LYS A 528 -12.41 6.19 -10.54
CA LYS A 528 -13.56 6.36 -9.63
C LYS A 528 -13.94 5.07 -8.88
N ASP A 529 -13.56 3.93 -9.41
CA ASP A 529 -13.73 2.63 -8.76
C ASP A 529 -12.67 2.33 -7.67
N GLY A 530 -11.79 3.27 -7.36
CA GLY A 530 -10.76 3.16 -6.34
C GLY A 530 -9.45 2.50 -6.80
N ARG A 531 -9.39 1.96 -8.02
CA ARG A 531 -8.14 1.39 -8.55
C ARG A 531 -7.13 2.47 -8.88
N PHE A 532 -5.84 2.10 -8.81
CA PHE A 532 -4.76 3.02 -9.15
C PHE A 532 -4.67 3.23 -10.66
N ARG A 533 -4.52 4.50 -11.05
CA ARG A 533 -4.42 4.93 -12.44
C ARG A 533 -3.00 5.21 -12.87
N GLU A 534 -2.10 5.55 -11.95
CA GLU A 534 -0.71 5.92 -12.23
C GLU A 534 0.27 4.81 -11.86
N SER A 535 1.32 4.64 -12.67
CA SER A 535 2.33 3.59 -12.52
C SER A 535 3.22 3.72 -11.27
N THR A 536 3.19 4.86 -10.61
CA THR A 536 3.96 5.12 -9.38
C THR A 536 3.42 4.40 -8.15
N PHE A 537 2.19 3.85 -8.23
CA PHE A 537 1.52 3.14 -7.13
C PHE A 537 1.63 1.62 -7.23
N ILE A 538 2.75 1.10 -7.70
CA ILE A 538 2.91 -0.36 -7.94
C ILE A 538 2.81 -1.15 -6.64
N VAL A 539 3.45 -0.70 -5.57
CA VAL A 539 3.43 -1.40 -4.28
C VAL A 539 2.05 -1.33 -3.66
N GLU A 540 1.44 -0.15 -3.64
CA GLU A 540 0.10 0.04 -3.09
C GLU A 540 -0.95 -0.80 -3.84
N ALA A 541 -0.84 -0.92 -5.17
CA ALA A 541 -1.69 -1.79 -5.96
C ALA A 541 -1.45 -3.28 -5.62
N PHE A 542 -0.18 -3.69 -5.51
CA PHE A 542 0.16 -5.08 -5.20
C PHE A 542 -0.33 -5.50 -3.80
N THR A 543 -0.23 -4.61 -2.81
CA THR A 543 -0.66 -4.91 -1.44
C THR A 543 -2.18 -5.05 -1.28
N ARG A 544 -2.97 -4.63 -2.28
CA ARG A 544 -4.41 -4.93 -2.37
C ARG A 544 -4.71 -6.31 -2.93
N SER A 545 -3.75 -6.96 -3.56
CA SER A 545 -3.97 -8.26 -4.19
C SER A 545 -4.21 -9.37 -3.18
N ALA A 546 -5.06 -10.34 -3.53
CA ALA A 546 -5.24 -11.54 -2.73
C ALA A 546 -3.95 -12.38 -2.61
N CYS A 547 -3.06 -12.30 -3.61
CA CYS A 547 -1.76 -12.96 -3.60
C CYS A 547 -0.86 -12.44 -2.46
N TYR A 548 -0.95 -11.14 -2.13
CA TYR A 548 -0.26 -10.54 -1.00
C TYR A 548 -1.02 -10.76 0.32
N LEU A 549 -2.33 -10.46 0.34
CA LEU A 549 -3.13 -10.43 1.57
C LEU A 549 -3.38 -11.83 2.16
N LYS A 550 -3.56 -12.84 1.30
CA LYS A 550 -3.94 -14.22 1.70
C LYS A 550 -2.86 -15.24 1.38
N GLY A 551 -1.89 -14.87 0.57
CA GLY A 551 -0.79 -15.74 0.14
C GLY A 551 0.56 -15.25 0.66
N THR A 552 1.60 -15.77 0.06
CA THR A 552 3.00 -15.46 0.38
C THR A 552 3.72 -14.71 -0.73
N ALA A 553 2.98 -14.21 -1.73
CA ALA A 553 3.57 -13.56 -2.88
C ALA A 553 4.28 -12.25 -2.49
N GLN A 554 5.44 -12.05 -3.07
CA GLN A 554 6.27 -10.85 -2.94
C GLN A 554 6.76 -10.42 -4.34
N CYS A 555 7.37 -9.27 -4.46
CA CYS A 555 7.87 -8.79 -5.76
C CYS A 555 8.84 -9.79 -6.40
N ALA A 556 9.71 -10.40 -5.59
CA ALA A 556 10.66 -11.41 -6.02
C ALA A 556 10.01 -12.76 -6.41
N THR A 557 8.70 -12.97 -6.19
CA THR A 557 7.98 -14.13 -6.74
C THR A 557 7.96 -14.09 -8.26
N CYS A 558 7.74 -12.91 -8.85
CA CYS A 558 7.62 -12.72 -10.30
C CYS A 558 8.86 -12.08 -10.92
N HIS A 559 9.59 -11.22 -10.20
CA HIS A 559 10.74 -10.47 -10.69
C HIS A 559 12.06 -10.95 -10.09
N SER A 560 13.14 -10.78 -10.83
CA SER A 560 14.51 -10.98 -10.30
C SER A 560 15.50 -10.04 -10.97
N PRO A 561 16.30 -9.29 -10.20
CA PRO A 561 17.35 -8.42 -10.74
C PRO A 561 18.60 -9.20 -11.18
N HIS A 562 18.67 -10.54 -10.96
CA HIS A 562 19.82 -11.38 -11.23
C HIS A 562 19.65 -12.28 -12.46
N LEU A 563 18.78 -11.89 -13.40
CA LEU A 563 18.55 -12.65 -14.63
C LEU A 563 19.59 -12.29 -15.70
N ALA A 564 20.20 -13.31 -16.29
CA ALA A 564 21.22 -13.12 -17.33
C ALA A 564 20.67 -12.58 -18.66
N ASN A 565 19.39 -12.78 -18.95
CA ASN A 565 18.71 -12.43 -20.22
C ASN A 565 18.12 -11.01 -20.21
N PHE A 566 18.75 -10.06 -19.55
CA PHE A 566 18.19 -8.73 -19.34
C PHE A 566 17.92 -7.95 -20.66
N GLU A 567 18.72 -8.11 -21.67
CA GLU A 567 18.55 -7.46 -22.97
C GLU A 567 17.20 -7.79 -23.63
N THR A 568 16.74 -9.02 -23.46
CA THR A 568 15.46 -9.51 -24.00
C THR A 568 14.33 -9.44 -22.98
N ASN A 569 14.66 -9.40 -21.69
CA ASN A 569 13.74 -9.40 -20.56
C ASN A 569 13.86 -8.13 -19.70
N GLN A 570 13.56 -6.99 -20.30
CA GLN A 570 13.70 -5.68 -19.64
C GLN A 570 12.84 -5.50 -18.37
N LYS A 571 11.80 -6.31 -18.21
CA LYS A 571 10.93 -6.29 -17.01
C LYS A 571 11.48 -7.15 -15.88
N SER A 572 12.60 -7.85 -16.09
CA SER A 572 13.20 -8.76 -15.13
C SER A 572 12.22 -9.85 -14.61
N LEU A 573 11.37 -10.37 -15.48
CA LEU A 573 10.39 -11.41 -15.15
C LEU A 573 11.06 -12.78 -15.14
N LYS A 574 10.84 -13.57 -14.10
CA LYS A 574 11.36 -14.95 -14.01
C LYS A 574 10.86 -15.86 -15.14
N TYR A 575 9.62 -15.66 -15.57
CA TYR A 575 8.95 -16.45 -16.59
C TYR A 575 8.50 -15.56 -17.76
N TRP A 576 9.42 -14.78 -18.31
CA TRP A 576 9.11 -13.77 -19.33
C TRP A 576 8.57 -14.36 -20.65
N ASN A 577 8.95 -15.57 -21.00
CA ASN A 577 8.52 -16.31 -22.20
C ASN A 577 7.24 -17.14 -21.98
N ASN A 578 6.83 -17.34 -20.74
CA ASN A 578 5.56 -17.99 -20.39
C ASN A 578 4.99 -17.33 -19.12
N PRO A 579 4.27 -16.19 -19.25
CA PRO A 579 3.79 -15.43 -18.10
C PRO A 579 2.86 -16.22 -17.17
N ASN A 580 2.18 -17.25 -17.64
CA ASN A 580 1.30 -18.09 -16.84
C ASN A 580 2.06 -18.83 -15.74
N GLU A 581 3.32 -19.18 -15.94
CA GLU A 581 4.16 -19.83 -14.93
C GLU A 581 4.45 -18.92 -13.70
N MET A 582 4.16 -17.64 -13.76
CA MET A 582 4.17 -16.78 -12.56
C MET A 582 3.01 -17.10 -11.60
N CYS A 583 1.90 -17.63 -12.14
CA CYS A 583 0.65 -17.85 -11.40
C CYS A 583 0.42 -19.32 -11.05
N LEU A 584 0.75 -20.21 -11.97
CA LEU A 584 0.44 -21.65 -11.90
C LEU A 584 1.08 -22.42 -10.73
N PRO A 585 2.23 -22.03 -10.14
CA PRO A 585 2.72 -22.69 -8.92
C PRO A 585 1.75 -22.62 -7.73
N CYS A 586 1.00 -21.53 -7.61
CA CYS A 586 -0.02 -21.35 -6.58
C CYS A 586 -1.44 -21.70 -7.07
N HIS A 587 -1.69 -21.57 -8.37
CA HIS A 587 -2.99 -21.80 -9.02
C HIS A 587 -2.93 -23.04 -9.95
N SER A 588 -2.37 -24.16 -9.46
CA SER A 588 -2.10 -25.37 -10.22
C SER A 588 -3.34 -26.01 -10.87
N GLN A 589 -4.52 -25.80 -10.27
CA GLN A 589 -5.81 -26.29 -10.78
C GLN A 589 -6.18 -25.75 -12.18
N PHE A 590 -5.52 -24.67 -12.63
CA PHE A 590 -5.75 -24.12 -13.97
C PHE A 590 -4.73 -24.55 -15.02
N ARG A 591 -3.68 -25.30 -14.63
CA ARG A 591 -2.56 -25.63 -15.53
C ARG A 591 -3.01 -26.27 -16.84
N ASP A 592 -3.87 -27.25 -16.77
CA ASP A 592 -4.36 -27.99 -17.93
C ASP A 592 -5.70 -27.46 -18.49
N ARG A 593 -6.20 -26.36 -17.91
CA ARG A 593 -7.52 -25.78 -18.19
C ARG A 593 -7.48 -24.31 -18.55
N ILE A 594 -6.34 -23.80 -19.01
CA ILE A 594 -6.14 -22.37 -19.30
C ILE A 594 -7.14 -21.89 -20.37
N ALA A 595 -7.30 -22.64 -21.48
CA ALA A 595 -8.23 -22.25 -22.54
C ALA A 595 -9.69 -22.30 -22.07
N GLU A 596 -10.06 -23.30 -21.27
CA GLU A 596 -11.38 -23.43 -20.68
C GLU A 596 -11.66 -22.27 -19.72
N HIS A 597 -10.71 -21.98 -18.81
CA HIS A 597 -10.83 -20.90 -17.85
C HIS A 597 -10.86 -19.53 -18.54
N SER A 598 -9.98 -19.27 -19.50
CA SER A 598 -9.87 -17.97 -20.17
C SER A 598 -10.93 -17.77 -21.26
N ARG A 599 -11.55 -18.86 -21.77
CA ARG A 599 -12.40 -18.89 -22.94
C ARG A 599 -11.76 -18.31 -24.20
N HIS A 600 -10.44 -18.38 -24.26
CA HIS A 600 -9.62 -17.95 -25.39
C HIS A 600 -8.69 -19.09 -25.80
N ALA A 601 -8.25 -19.07 -27.07
CA ALA A 601 -7.36 -20.10 -27.60
C ALA A 601 -6.08 -20.21 -26.76
N ALA A 602 -5.69 -21.44 -26.43
CA ALA A 602 -4.46 -21.70 -25.68
C ALA A 602 -3.23 -21.11 -26.41
N GLY A 603 -2.33 -20.48 -25.64
CA GLY A 603 -1.14 -19.85 -26.18
C GLY A 603 -1.36 -18.48 -26.83
N SER A 604 -2.60 -17.97 -26.90
CA SER A 604 -2.87 -16.59 -27.30
C SER A 604 -2.57 -15.62 -26.16
N GLU A 605 -2.30 -14.35 -26.48
CA GLU A 605 -2.16 -13.28 -25.46
C GLU A 605 -3.38 -13.19 -24.56
N ALA A 606 -4.58 -13.43 -25.10
CA ALA A 606 -5.82 -13.40 -24.36
C ALA A 606 -5.97 -14.57 -23.35
N SER A 607 -5.18 -15.66 -23.52
CA SER A 607 -5.13 -16.80 -22.59
C SER A 607 -4.05 -16.63 -21.50
N GLU A 608 -3.27 -15.55 -21.51
CA GLU A 608 -2.36 -15.24 -20.42
C GLU A 608 -3.13 -14.78 -19.19
N CYS A 609 -2.84 -15.36 -18.03
CA CYS A 609 -3.45 -14.96 -16.75
C CYS A 609 -3.36 -13.45 -16.51
N VAL A 610 -2.19 -12.87 -16.81
CA VAL A 610 -1.91 -11.45 -16.67
C VAL A 610 -2.74 -10.55 -17.59
N SER A 611 -3.28 -11.07 -18.68
CA SER A 611 -4.08 -10.26 -19.62
C SER A 611 -5.43 -9.89 -19.04
N CYS A 612 -6.01 -10.76 -18.20
CA CYS A 612 -7.28 -10.50 -17.52
C CYS A 612 -7.11 -10.01 -16.08
N HIS A 613 -6.20 -10.63 -15.31
CA HIS A 613 -6.02 -10.33 -13.88
C HIS A 613 -5.07 -9.17 -13.59
N MET A 614 -4.26 -8.77 -14.56
CA MET A 614 -3.36 -7.60 -14.50
C MET A 614 -3.54 -6.73 -15.76
N PRO A 615 -4.72 -6.14 -15.98
CA PRO A 615 -5.02 -5.41 -17.21
C PRO A 615 -4.08 -4.23 -17.41
N ARG A 616 -3.82 -3.88 -18.69
CA ARG A 616 -3.05 -2.70 -19.06
C ARG A 616 -3.94 -1.44 -19.00
N ILE A 617 -4.25 -1.02 -17.79
CA ILE A 617 -5.10 0.16 -17.52
C ILE A 617 -4.34 1.30 -16.86
N VAL A 618 -3.18 1.03 -16.27
CA VAL A 618 -2.41 2.00 -15.49
C VAL A 618 -1.60 2.87 -16.43
N ASN A 619 -1.65 4.19 -16.24
CA ASN A 619 -0.91 5.14 -17.05
C ASN A 619 0.58 5.10 -16.68
N ALA A 620 1.41 4.93 -17.69
CA ALA A 620 2.79 5.39 -17.72
C ALA A 620 2.88 6.57 -18.68
N LEU A 621 4.05 7.19 -18.79
CA LEU A 621 4.16 8.50 -19.45
C LEU A 621 3.51 8.56 -20.84
N LEU A 622 3.80 7.60 -21.73
CA LEU A 622 3.24 7.56 -23.11
C LEU A 622 2.59 6.21 -23.44
N PHE A 623 2.36 5.36 -22.48
CA PHE A 623 1.79 4.02 -22.70
C PHE A 623 1.07 3.51 -21.47
N LYS A 624 0.36 2.41 -21.63
CA LYS A 624 -0.33 1.74 -20.51
C LYS A 624 0.50 0.56 -20.01
N VAL A 625 0.63 0.45 -18.68
CA VAL A 625 1.26 -0.68 -17.99
C VAL A 625 0.22 -1.52 -17.27
N ARG A 626 0.63 -2.72 -16.84
CA ARG A 626 -0.24 -3.66 -16.12
C ARG A 626 -0.52 -3.17 -14.69
N SER A 627 -1.77 -3.29 -14.27
CA SER A 627 -2.16 -3.14 -12.87
C SER A 627 -1.55 -4.26 -12.02
N HIS A 628 -0.95 -3.93 -10.89
CA HIS A 628 -0.43 -4.90 -9.93
C HIS A 628 -1.44 -5.27 -8.84
N GLN A 629 -2.67 -4.79 -8.94
CA GLN A 629 -3.72 -5.15 -7.98
C GLN A 629 -4.14 -6.62 -8.07
N ILE A 630 -3.91 -7.27 -9.19
CA ILE A 630 -4.20 -8.71 -9.46
C ILE A 630 -5.62 -9.06 -9.01
N GLU A 631 -6.58 -8.68 -9.81
CA GLU A 631 -7.99 -8.72 -9.45
C GLU A 631 -8.81 -9.69 -10.33
N ILE A 632 -9.97 -10.08 -9.83
CA ILE A 632 -10.95 -10.80 -10.63
C ILE A 632 -11.75 -9.78 -11.44
N PRO A 633 -11.83 -9.91 -12.78
CA PRO A 633 -12.59 -8.99 -13.62
C PRO A 633 -14.06 -8.89 -13.22
N THR A 634 -14.58 -7.67 -13.17
CA THR A 634 -16.00 -7.37 -12.92
C THR A 634 -16.46 -6.25 -13.84
N ALA A 635 -17.78 -6.14 -14.10
CA ALA A 635 -18.33 -5.14 -14.99
C ALA A 635 -19.25 -4.12 -14.29
N ASP A 636 -19.64 -4.37 -13.07
CA ASP A 636 -20.63 -3.57 -12.34
C ASP A 636 -20.18 -2.14 -12.02
N LEU A 637 -18.91 -1.94 -11.66
CA LEU A 637 -18.38 -0.60 -11.45
C LEU A 637 -18.17 0.14 -12.79
N THR A 638 -17.82 -0.60 -13.85
CA THR A 638 -17.75 -0.02 -15.19
C THR A 638 -19.14 0.42 -15.69
N GLU A 639 -20.18 -0.35 -15.39
CA GLU A 639 -21.56 0.02 -15.70
C GLU A 639 -21.96 1.32 -14.98
N ARG A 640 -21.48 1.48 -13.73
CA ARG A 640 -21.76 2.66 -12.92
C ARG A 640 -20.98 3.90 -13.34
N PHE A 641 -19.66 3.76 -13.56
CA PHE A 641 -18.75 4.89 -13.75
C PHE A 641 -18.32 5.11 -15.21
N GLY A 642 -18.62 4.16 -16.09
CA GLY A 642 -18.16 4.15 -17.48
C GLY A 642 -16.72 3.62 -17.64
N GLN A 643 -16.37 3.27 -18.88
CA GLN A 643 -15.07 2.66 -19.22
C GLN A 643 -13.88 3.60 -18.94
N ALA A 644 -14.05 4.91 -19.02
CA ALA A 644 -13.00 5.88 -18.77
C ALA A 644 -12.62 5.97 -17.28
N ASP A 645 -13.60 5.87 -16.38
CA ASP A 645 -13.47 6.06 -14.95
C ASP A 645 -13.46 4.73 -14.15
N SER A 646 -13.77 3.62 -14.82
CA SER A 646 -13.70 2.25 -14.30
C SER A 646 -13.43 1.26 -15.44
N PRO A 647 -12.16 1.16 -15.91
CA PRO A 647 -11.85 0.33 -17.07
C PRO A 647 -12.15 -1.15 -16.85
N ASN A 648 -12.97 -1.75 -17.72
CA ASN A 648 -13.18 -3.19 -17.76
C ASN A 648 -12.18 -3.83 -18.73
N VAL A 649 -11.56 -4.91 -18.30
CA VAL A 649 -10.51 -5.60 -19.08
C VAL A 649 -11.04 -6.17 -20.40
N CYS A 650 -12.27 -6.72 -20.42
CA CYS A 650 -12.85 -7.24 -21.67
C CYS A 650 -12.94 -6.16 -22.74
N LEU A 651 -13.33 -4.93 -22.33
CA LEU A 651 -13.53 -3.80 -23.23
C LEU A 651 -12.21 -3.11 -23.65
N THR A 652 -11.06 -3.54 -23.10
CA THR A 652 -9.74 -3.06 -23.60
C THR A 652 -9.33 -3.76 -24.90
N CYS A 653 -9.86 -4.97 -25.15
CA CYS A 653 -9.62 -5.75 -26.37
C CYS A 653 -10.86 -5.79 -27.26
N HIS A 654 -12.05 -5.96 -26.69
CA HIS A 654 -13.35 -5.97 -27.40
C HIS A 654 -13.95 -4.56 -27.44
N THR A 655 -13.25 -3.63 -28.08
CA THR A 655 -13.56 -2.20 -28.07
C THR A 655 -14.90 -1.84 -28.71
N GLU A 656 -15.40 -2.70 -29.60
CA GLU A 656 -16.69 -2.56 -30.28
C GLU A 656 -17.89 -3.03 -29.40
N LYS A 657 -17.62 -3.70 -28.26
CA LYS A 657 -18.64 -4.20 -27.34
C LYS A 657 -18.94 -3.19 -26.23
N GLY A 658 -20.14 -3.27 -25.70
CA GLY A 658 -20.56 -2.48 -24.55
C GLY A 658 -20.39 -3.19 -23.21
N VAL A 659 -20.55 -2.45 -22.12
CA VAL A 659 -20.42 -2.98 -20.74
C VAL A 659 -21.45 -4.08 -20.43
N THR A 660 -22.65 -3.99 -21.01
CA THR A 660 -23.68 -5.03 -20.88
C THR A 660 -23.18 -6.37 -21.39
N TRP A 661 -22.57 -6.38 -22.57
CA TRP A 661 -21.96 -7.61 -23.11
C TRP A 661 -20.87 -8.16 -22.16
N ALA A 662 -19.98 -7.30 -21.64
CA ALA A 662 -18.94 -7.74 -20.71
C ALA A 662 -19.53 -8.35 -19.45
N ARG A 663 -20.61 -7.79 -18.91
CA ARG A 663 -21.34 -8.33 -17.77
C ARG A 663 -21.97 -9.69 -18.07
N GLU A 664 -22.59 -9.86 -19.22
CA GLU A 664 -23.19 -11.13 -19.67
C GLU A 664 -22.11 -12.21 -19.77
N GLN A 665 -20.97 -11.91 -20.41
CA GLN A 665 -19.85 -12.85 -20.51
C GLN A 665 -19.34 -13.26 -19.13
N LEU A 666 -19.07 -12.31 -18.24
CA LEU A 666 -18.56 -12.59 -16.89
C LEU A 666 -19.56 -13.36 -16.04
N THR A 667 -20.87 -13.16 -16.24
CA THR A 667 -21.92 -13.95 -15.60
C THR A 667 -21.93 -15.38 -16.11
N ALA A 668 -21.86 -15.58 -17.43
CA ALA A 668 -21.78 -16.90 -18.05
C ALA A 668 -20.50 -17.67 -17.69
N TRP A 669 -19.43 -16.96 -17.30
CA TRP A 669 -18.20 -17.59 -16.82
C TRP A 669 -18.29 -18.16 -15.41
N ARG A 670 -19.16 -17.58 -14.57
CA ARG A 670 -19.30 -17.98 -13.17
C ARG A 670 -20.28 -19.16 -12.97
N ASN A 671 -21.16 -19.38 -13.94
CA ASN A 671 -22.09 -20.51 -14.00
C ASN A 671 -21.44 -21.69 -14.74
#